data_c3465671b98b371b03541b8e1dbabdd9
#
_entry.id   c3465671b98b371b03541b8e1dbabdd9
#
_cell.length_a   1.000
_cell.length_b   1.000
_cell.length_c   1.000
_cell.angle_alpha   90.00
_cell.angle_beta   90.00
_cell.angle_gamma   90.00
#
_symmetry.space_group_name_H-M   'P 1'
#
loop_
_entity.id
_entity.type
_entity.pdbx_description
1 polymer ?
#
loop_
_entity_poly.entity_id
_entity_poly.type
_entity_poly.pdbx_seq_one_letter_code
_entity_poly.pdbx_strand_id
1 'polypeptide(L)'
;MSEFKLQAPYQPTGDQPQAIDRLVRGFREGNQCETLLGVTGSGKTFTMANVIQQLNKPTLIIAHNKTLAAQLYGEFKEFFPENAVEYFVSYYDYYQPEAYVPSSDTYIAKDSSINDEIDKLRLSATTALAERRDVIIISSVSCIYGLGSPVDYKNMVLSLRPGMERDRDEVIHKLIDLHYDRNDMDFHRGTFRVHGDVLEIFPAESDEYAYRVEFFGDEIDRITEIDVLTGKSRCALEHIAVFPASHYVVPMDKILEAAKHIEEELDERVRYLKREDKLIEAQRIAERTNFDIEMLKETGFCSGIENYSRHLSGLEPGATPHTLMDYFPDDFLIIIDESHKTVPQIGAMYAGDQSRKSTLVDYGFRLPSAKDNRPLNFEEFENKIDQILFVSATPGQYEAEHELLRAEQIIRPTGLLDPKVEVRPVEGQIDDLIGEVNKEVEKGNKILITTLTKRMAEDLTDYMKEIGIRVRYLHSDIDTLERAEIIRDMRLDVFDVLVGINLLREGLDIPEITLVAILDADKEGFLRSETSLVQTIGRAARNVDGHVIMYADVMTDSMKAAIEETERRRTIQEKYNKEHNITPRSIKKAVRDLISISKNVEKEAEPEKDPESMNCKELESEIAKTQKQMKKAAAELDFEKAAELRDRMIMLKKHLHETEE
;
A
#
# COMPACT_ATOMS: atom_id res chain seq x y z
N MET A 1 -21.64 11.51 19.36
CA MET A 1 -20.95 11.12 18.12
C MET A 1 -19.49 11.46 18.33
N SER A 2 -18.60 10.56 18.02
CA SER A 2 -17.16 10.81 18.07
C SER A 2 -16.80 11.85 17.01
N GLU A 3 -16.04 12.88 17.41
CA GLU A 3 -15.63 13.97 16.53
C GLU A 3 -14.13 13.84 16.21
N PHE A 4 -13.73 14.23 15.02
CA PHE A 4 -12.32 14.31 14.69
C PHE A 4 -11.64 15.47 15.43
N LYS A 5 -10.55 15.16 16.12
CA LYS A 5 -9.76 16.11 16.92
C LYS A 5 -8.36 16.27 16.32
N LEU A 6 -8.22 17.25 15.44
CA LEU A 6 -6.93 17.57 14.83
C LEU A 6 -5.98 18.15 15.88
N GLN A 7 -4.80 17.56 16.02
CA GLN A 7 -3.71 18.06 16.85
C GLN A 7 -2.50 18.39 15.97
N ALA A 8 -2.12 19.66 15.93
CA ALA A 8 -0.94 20.09 15.18
C ALA A 8 -0.25 21.23 15.92
N PRO A 9 1.10 21.31 15.88
CA PRO A 9 1.86 22.37 16.53
C PRO A 9 1.80 23.71 15.78
N TYR A 10 1.10 23.77 14.66
CA TYR A 10 1.00 24.94 13.78
C TYR A 10 -0.45 25.14 13.31
N GLN A 11 -0.74 26.35 12.83
CA GLN A 11 -2.03 26.73 12.27
C GLN A 11 -1.95 26.84 10.75
N PRO A 12 -3.07 26.75 10.02
CA PRO A 12 -3.11 26.98 8.57
C PRO A 12 -2.56 28.37 8.20
N THR A 13 -1.66 28.39 7.20
CA THR A 13 -1.00 29.63 6.73
C THR A 13 -1.01 29.70 5.21
N GLY A 14 -0.65 30.85 4.64
CA GLY A 14 -0.64 31.05 3.18
C GLY A 14 -2.02 30.92 2.57
N ASP A 15 -2.14 30.07 1.56
CA ASP A 15 -3.40 29.79 0.87
C ASP A 15 -4.26 28.77 1.61
N GLN A 16 -3.71 28.07 2.62
CA GLN A 16 -4.41 26.96 3.30
C GLN A 16 -5.76 27.40 3.89
N PRO A 17 -5.89 28.53 4.64
CA PRO A 17 -7.17 28.93 5.20
C PRO A 17 -8.27 29.11 4.14
N GLN A 18 -7.92 29.75 3.03
CA GLN A 18 -8.86 29.95 1.92
C GLN A 18 -9.22 28.64 1.22
N ALA A 19 -8.24 27.78 0.98
CA ALA A 19 -8.47 26.48 0.35
C ALA A 19 -9.39 25.61 1.22
N ILE A 20 -9.12 25.53 2.52
CA ILE A 20 -9.95 24.78 3.48
C ILE A 20 -11.38 25.34 3.50
N ASP A 21 -11.57 26.65 3.66
CA ASP A 21 -12.90 27.27 3.72
C ASP A 21 -13.70 27.03 2.43
N ARG A 22 -13.06 27.16 1.27
CA ARG A 22 -13.70 26.92 -0.03
C ARG A 22 -14.13 25.47 -0.22
N LEU A 23 -13.25 24.53 0.06
CA LEU A 23 -13.52 23.09 -0.07
C LEU A 23 -14.63 22.64 0.91
N VAL A 24 -14.52 23.03 2.18
CA VAL A 24 -15.53 22.66 3.18
C VAL A 24 -16.89 23.26 2.86
N ARG A 25 -16.92 24.51 2.35
CA ARG A 25 -18.17 25.15 1.94
C ARG A 25 -18.79 24.46 0.73
N GLY A 26 -17.99 24.14 -0.29
CA GLY A 26 -18.48 23.47 -1.48
C GLY A 26 -19.05 22.07 -1.17
N PHE A 27 -18.38 21.27 -0.38
CA PHE A 27 -18.92 19.99 0.08
C PHE A 27 -20.20 20.13 0.92
N ARG A 28 -20.31 21.13 1.76
CA ARG A 28 -21.53 21.41 2.53
C ARG A 28 -22.69 21.91 1.65
N GLU A 29 -22.39 22.57 0.55
CA GLU A 29 -23.36 23.01 -0.46
C GLU A 29 -23.78 21.86 -1.40
N GLY A 30 -23.14 20.69 -1.29
CA GLY A 30 -23.50 19.47 -2.02
C GLY A 30 -22.63 19.19 -3.25
N ASN A 31 -21.48 19.82 -3.40
CA ASN A 31 -20.55 19.45 -4.44
C ASN A 31 -20.12 17.99 -4.27
N GLN A 32 -20.17 17.23 -5.35
CA GLN A 32 -19.73 15.83 -5.38
C GLN A 32 -18.22 15.74 -5.59
N CYS A 33 -17.66 16.53 -6.49
CA CYS A 33 -16.25 16.45 -6.89
C CYS A 33 -15.57 17.81 -6.72
N GLU A 34 -14.48 17.85 -5.96
CA GLU A 34 -13.66 19.03 -5.79
C GLU A 34 -12.17 18.71 -5.96
N THR A 35 -11.38 19.70 -6.37
CA THR A 35 -9.94 19.54 -6.58
C THR A 35 -9.15 20.53 -5.71
N LEU A 36 -8.17 19.99 -4.98
CA LEU A 36 -7.09 20.73 -4.35
C LEU A 36 -5.85 20.69 -5.24
N LEU A 37 -5.61 21.76 -5.99
CA LEU A 37 -4.33 21.95 -6.69
C LEU A 37 -3.31 22.47 -5.69
N GLY A 38 -2.46 21.58 -5.17
CA GLY A 38 -1.47 21.95 -4.16
C GLY A 38 -0.05 21.64 -4.61
N VAL A 39 0.80 22.68 -4.71
CA VAL A 39 2.20 22.50 -5.08
C VAL A 39 2.96 21.66 -4.05
N THR A 40 4.07 21.06 -4.46
CA THR A 40 4.94 20.31 -3.54
C THR A 40 5.45 21.23 -2.41
N GLY A 41 5.27 20.79 -1.16
CA GLY A 41 5.70 21.54 0.02
C GLY A 41 4.73 22.63 0.49
N SER A 42 3.53 22.73 -0.10
CA SER A 42 2.49 23.68 0.38
C SER A 42 1.72 23.19 1.60
N GLY A 43 1.90 21.93 2.02
CA GLY A 43 1.21 21.33 3.17
C GLY A 43 -0.17 20.75 2.83
N LYS A 44 -0.31 20.10 1.66
CA LYS A 44 -1.56 19.45 1.23
C LYS A 44 -2.14 18.50 2.29
N THR A 45 -1.31 17.66 2.91
CA THR A 45 -1.74 16.71 3.95
C THR A 45 -2.42 17.42 5.13
N PHE A 46 -1.88 18.56 5.54
CA PHE A 46 -2.49 19.36 6.61
C PHE A 46 -3.82 19.99 6.20
N THR A 47 -3.93 20.41 4.95
CA THR A 47 -5.20 20.91 4.39
C THR A 47 -6.25 19.80 4.35
N MET A 48 -5.89 18.59 3.88
CA MET A 48 -6.77 17.41 3.94
C MET A 48 -7.25 17.14 5.37
N ALA A 49 -6.34 17.13 6.35
CA ALA A 49 -6.68 16.91 7.75
C ALA A 49 -7.69 17.95 8.30
N ASN A 50 -7.51 19.23 7.95
CA ASN A 50 -8.46 20.27 8.33
C ASN A 50 -9.83 20.12 7.66
N VAL A 51 -9.87 19.70 6.39
CA VAL A 51 -11.13 19.40 5.68
C VAL A 51 -11.87 18.24 6.35
N ILE A 52 -11.16 17.15 6.68
CA ILE A 52 -11.72 15.98 7.38
C ILE A 52 -12.32 16.40 8.73
N GLN A 53 -11.55 17.16 9.54
CA GLN A 53 -12.03 17.62 10.84
C GLN A 53 -13.30 18.44 10.72
N GLN A 54 -13.36 19.38 9.75
CA GLN A 54 -14.50 20.29 9.62
C GLN A 54 -15.74 19.64 8.99
N LEU A 55 -15.58 18.65 8.11
CA LEU A 55 -16.70 17.89 7.56
C LEU A 55 -17.19 16.82 8.52
N ASN A 56 -16.30 16.31 9.37
CA ASN A 56 -16.59 15.26 10.36
C ASN A 56 -17.22 14.01 9.76
N LYS A 57 -16.73 13.56 8.59
CA LYS A 57 -17.17 12.35 7.88
C LYS A 57 -16.12 11.25 7.94
N PRO A 58 -16.50 9.98 8.07
CA PRO A 58 -15.58 8.87 7.83
C PRO A 58 -14.87 9.06 6.48
N THR A 59 -13.58 8.84 6.43
CA THR A 59 -12.78 9.22 5.26
C THR A 59 -11.92 8.07 4.76
N LEU A 60 -11.98 7.82 3.44
CA LEU A 60 -11.06 6.93 2.73
C LEU A 60 -10.05 7.75 1.94
N ILE A 61 -8.78 7.62 2.23
CA ILE A 61 -7.68 8.25 1.49
C ILE A 61 -7.01 7.19 0.62
N ILE A 62 -7.02 7.41 -0.71
CA ILE A 62 -6.43 6.47 -1.67
C ILE A 62 -5.13 7.03 -2.21
N ALA A 63 -4.04 6.28 -2.03
CA ALA A 63 -2.73 6.57 -2.57
C ALA A 63 -2.35 5.54 -3.67
N HIS A 64 -1.59 5.95 -4.68
CA HIS A 64 -1.25 5.09 -5.82
C HIS A 64 -0.23 3.99 -5.50
N ASN A 65 0.48 4.05 -4.37
CA ASN A 65 1.42 3.01 -3.93
C ASN A 65 1.50 2.86 -2.40
N LYS A 66 2.07 1.73 -1.92
CA LYS A 66 2.21 1.41 -0.49
C LYS A 66 3.09 2.42 0.27
N THR A 67 4.16 2.92 -0.36
CA THR A 67 5.11 3.86 0.28
C THR A 67 4.45 5.20 0.61
N LEU A 68 3.70 5.76 -0.34
CA LEU A 68 2.95 7.00 -0.10
C LEU A 68 1.83 6.77 0.93
N ALA A 69 1.13 5.65 0.84
CA ALA A 69 0.12 5.28 1.83
C ALA A 69 0.71 5.18 3.25
N ALA A 70 1.88 4.56 3.41
CA ALA A 70 2.57 4.47 4.70
C ALA A 70 3.01 5.84 5.23
N GLN A 71 3.50 6.73 4.35
CA GLN A 71 3.85 8.09 4.74
C GLN A 71 2.61 8.86 5.24
N LEU A 72 1.51 8.83 4.47
CA LEU A 72 0.26 9.47 4.86
C LEU A 72 -0.30 8.91 6.17
N TYR A 73 -0.25 7.59 6.34
CA TYR A 73 -0.66 6.94 7.58
C TYR A 73 0.09 7.47 8.80
N GLY A 74 1.42 7.59 8.72
CA GLY A 74 2.22 8.18 9.79
C GLY A 74 1.85 9.65 10.07
N GLU A 75 1.69 10.47 9.01
CA GLU A 75 1.31 11.88 9.16
C GLU A 75 -0.10 12.03 9.77
N PHE A 76 -1.07 11.25 9.32
CA PHE A 76 -2.44 11.30 9.86
C PHE A 76 -2.55 10.76 11.29
N LYS A 77 -1.76 9.76 11.68
CA LYS A 77 -1.68 9.32 13.09
C LYS A 77 -1.13 10.42 14.02
N GLU A 78 -0.18 11.21 13.55
CA GLU A 78 0.31 12.38 14.29
C GLU A 78 -0.77 13.46 14.40
N PHE A 79 -1.57 13.67 13.35
CA PHE A 79 -2.64 14.68 13.34
C PHE A 79 -3.89 14.25 14.14
N PHE A 80 -4.20 12.97 14.21
CA PHE A 80 -5.41 12.45 14.85
C PHE A 80 -5.09 11.33 15.86
N PRO A 81 -4.34 11.62 16.93
CA PRO A 81 -3.90 10.60 17.89
C PRO A 81 -5.03 9.99 18.71
N GLU A 82 -6.19 10.66 18.82
CA GLU A 82 -7.37 10.18 19.56
C GLU A 82 -8.41 9.48 18.67
N ASN A 83 -8.27 9.57 17.35
CA ASN A 83 -9.21 9.01 16.39
C ASN A 83 -8.67 7.72 15.75
N ALA A 84 -9.54 6.93 15.12
CA ALA A 84 -9.13 5.73 14.43
C ALA A 84 -8.49 6.09 13.08
N VAL A 85 -7.17 6.02 13.01
CA VAL A 85 -6.42 6.15 11.76
C VAL A 85 -5.88 4.76 11.41
N GLU A 86 -6.37 4.20 10.30
CA GLU A 86 -6.17 2.82 9.92
C GLU A 86 -5.43 2.70 8.58
N TYR A 87 -4.81 1.53 8.35
CA TYR A 87 -4.00 1.27 7.18
C TYR A 87 -4.52 0.06 6.41
N PHE A 88 -4.83 0.24 5.12
CA PHE A 88 -5.43 -0.81 4.30
C PHE A 88 -4.73 -0.90 2.93
N VAL A 89 -3.68 -1.71 2.85
CA VAL A 89 -2.95 -1.96 1.59
C VAL A 89 -2.97 -3.46 1.28
N SER A 90 -2.40 -3.86 0.14
CA SER A 90 -2.22 -5.29 -0.16
C SER A 90 -1.33 -5.94 0.90
N TYR A 91 -1.82 -7.01 1.52
CA TYR A 91 -1.12 -7.76 2.58
C TYR A 91 -0.08 -8.75 2.05
N TYR A 92 0.14 -8.79 0.73
CA TYR A 92 1.18 -9.62 0.15
C TYR A 92 2.53 -8.90 0.14
N ASP A 93 3.56 -9.53 0.70
CA ASP A 93 4.96 -9.11 0.54
C ASP A 93 5.45 -9.50 -0.84
N TYR A 94 5.15 -10.73 -1.22
CA TYR A 94 5.35 -11.25 -2.57
C TYR A 94 4.01 -11.75 -3.12
N TYR A 95 3.71 -11.42 -4.37
CA TYR A 95 2.51 -11.87 -5.05
C TYR A 95 2.77 -12.19 -6.50
N GLN A 96 2.74 -13.47 -6.83
CA GLN A 96 2.69 -13.97 -8.20
C GLN A 96 1.26 -14.44 -8.49
N PRO A 97 0.49 -13.73 -9.31
CA PRO A 97 -0.86 -14.15 -9.64
C PRO A 97 -0.84 -15.44 -10.46
N GLU A 98 -1.84 -16.29 -10.21
CA GLU A 98 -2.08 -17.45 -11.07
C GLU A 98 -2.27 -16.99 -12.52
N ALA A 99 -1.55 -17.61 -13.45
CA ALA A 99 -1.61 -17.28 -14.86
C ALA A 99 -1.35 -18.51 -15.74
N TYR A 100 -1.81 -18.44 -16.98
CA TYR A 100 -1.47 -19.42 -18.00
C TYR A 100 -1.00 -18.72 -19.27
N VAL A 101 0.11 -19.21 -19.84
CA VAL A 101 0.72 -18.69 -21.06
C VAL A 101 0.51 -19.72 -22.17
N PRO A 102 -0.51 -19.56 -23.04
CA PRO A 102 -0.87 -20.57 -24.05
C PRO A 102 0.26 -20.84 -25.07
N SER A 103 1.07 -19.82 -25.40
CA SER A 103 2.15 -19.96 -26.39
C SER A 103 3.28 -20.89 -25.97
N SER A 104 3.50 -21.06 -24.67
CA SER A 104 4.53 -21.95 -24.09
C SER A 104 3.95 -23.12 -23.30
N ASP A 105 2.62 -23.26 -23.25
CA ASP A 105 1.90 -24.24 -22.42
C ASP A 105 2.37 -24.21 -20.95
N THR A 106 2.59 -22.99 -20.42
CA THR A 106 3.15 -22.81 -19.09
C THR A 106 2.07 -22.34 -18.12
N TYR A 107 1.77 -23.16 -17.11
CA TYR A 107 0.95 -22.77 -15.98
C TYR A 107 1.82 -22.21 -14.87
N ILE A 108 1.48 -21.02 -14.43
CA ILE A 108 2.11 -20.33 -13.29
C ILE A 108 1.14 -20.44 -12.13
N ALA A 109 1.51 -21.21 -11.11
CA ALA A 109 0.72 -21.31 -9.90
C ALA A 109 0.71 -19.97 -9.14
N LYS A 110 -0.38 -19.70 -8.39
CA LYS A 110 -0.40 -18.59 -7.44
C LYS A 110 0.67 -18.87 -6.39
N ASP A 111 1.58 -17.92 -6.22
CA ASP A 111 2.56 -17.92 -5.15
C ASP A 111 2.47 -16.59 -4.40
N SER A 112 2.39 -16.65 -3.07
CA SER A 112 2.23 -15.44 -2.27
C SER A 112 2.67 -15.67 -0.84
N SER A 113 3.37 -14.69 -0.27
CA SER A 113 3.61 -14.60 1.15
C SER A 113 2.72 -13.50 1.75
N ILE A 114 2.05 -13.82 2.85
CA ILE A 114 1.19 -12.88 3.57
C ILE A 114 2.02 -12.21 4.65
N ASN A 115 1.87 -10.90 4.76
CA ASN A 115 2.44 -10.12 5.85
C ASN A 115 1.41 -10.03 6.98
N ASP A 116 1.70 -10.69 8.09
CA ASP A 116 0.80 -10.77 9.25
C ASP A 116 0.50 -9.40 9.87
N GLU A 117 1.47 -8.49 9.87
CA GLU A 117 1.29 -7.15 10.41
C GLU A 117 0.32 -6.33 9.54
N ILE A 118 0.44 -6.41 8.21
CA ILE A 118 -0.49 -5.74 7.30
C ILE A 118 -1.86 -6.38 7.36
N ASP A 119 -1.95 -7.70 7.50
CA ASP A 119 -3.23 -8.41 7.66
C ASP A 119 -3.96 -7.97 8.93
N LYS A 120 -3.26 -7.87 10.06
CA LYS A 120 -3.78 -7.29 11.31
C LYS A 120 -4.33 -5.89 11.10
N LEU A 121 -3.57 -5.00 10.44
CA LEU A 121 -4.00 -3.62 10.18
C LEU A 121 -5.25 -3.55 9.27
N ARG A 122 -5.39 -4.48 8.33
CA ARG A 122 -6.60 -4.57 7.48
C ARG A 122 -7.83 -5.01 8.27
N LEU A 123 -7.68 -5.97 9.17
CA LEU A 123 -8.76 -6.38 10.07
C LEU A 123 -9.13 -5.25 11.04
N SER A 124 -8.14 -4.55 11.60
CA SER A 124 -8.36 -3.35 12.43
C SER A 124 -9.18 -2.29 11.68
N ALA A 125 -8.88 -2.03 10.41
CA ALA A 125 -9.60 -1.05 9.60
C ALA A 125 -11.10 -1.39 9.44
N THR A 126 -11.44 -2.65 9.15
CA THR A 126 -12.83 -3.08 9.00
C THR A 126 -13.58 -3.13 10.34
N THR A 127 -12.90 -3.51 11.42
CA THR A 127 -13.44 -3.46 12.78
C THR A 127 -13.73 -2.03 13.21
N ALA A 128 -12.79 -1.10 12.98
CA ALA A 128 -12.99 0.32 13.30
C ALA A 128 -14.20 0.92 12.57
N LEU A 129 -14.42 0.59 11.27
CA LEU A 129 -15.60 1.02 10.53
C LEU A 129 -16.92 0.45 11.06
N ALA A 130 -16.86 -0.74 11.67
CA ALA A 130 -18.07 -1.34 12.27
C ALA A 130 -18.45 -0.71 13.62
N GLU A 131 -17.46 -0.19 14.36
CA GLU A 131 -17.65 0.30 15.73
C GLU A 131 -17.72 1.83 15.84
N ARG A 132 -17.03 2.56 14.93
CA ARG A 132 -16.79 4.01 15.04
C ARG A 132 -17.17 4.74 13.76
N ARG A 133 -17.37 6.06 13.89
CA ARG A 133 -17.58 6.95 12.75
C ARG A 133 -16.39 7.90 12.52
N ASP A 134 -15.56 8.10 13.51
CA ASP A 134 -14.35 8.94 13.44
C ASP A 134 -13.14 8.13 12.92
N VAL A 135 -13.32 7.55 11.71
CA VAL A 135 -12.37 6.65 11.09
C VAL A 135 -11.77 7.28 9.83
N ILE A 136 -10.45 7.26 9.73
CA ILE A 136 -9.69 7.61 8.53
C ILE A 136 -8.94 6.36 8.09
N ILE A 137 -9.24 5.85 6.91
CA ILE A 137 -8.49 4.73 6.32
C ILE A 137 -7.58 5.24 5.21
N ILE A 138 -6.28 4.99 5.36
CA ILE A 138 -5.30 5.23 4.31
C ILE A 138 -5.09 3.93 3.55
N SER A 139 -5.42 3.94 2.25
CA SER A 139 -5.37 2.76 1.41
C SER A 139 -4.52 2.97 0.15
N SER A 140 -4.02 1.87 -0.39
CA SER A 140 -3.61 1.82 -1.80
C SER A 140 -4.83 1.50 -2.68
N VAL A 141 -4.63 1.39 -3.99
CA VAL A 141 -5.69 0.97 -4.94
C VAL A 141 -6.30 -0.41 -4.61
N SER A 142 -5.71 -1.15 -3.66
CA SER A 142 -6.27 -2.42 -3.16
C SER A 142 -7.68 -2.29 -2.57
N CYS A 143 -8.13 -1.10 -2.18
CA CYS A 143 -9.48 -0.86 -1.67
C CYS A 143 -10.60 -1.15 -2.68
N ILE A 144 -10.31 -1.18 -3.99
CA ILE A 144 -11.30 -1.51 -5.02
C ILE A 144 -11.37 -3.01 -5.34
N TYR A 145 -10.54 -3.84 -4.72
CA TYR A 145 -10.58 -5.30 -4.89
C TYR A 145 -11.64 -5.93 -4.00
N GLY A 146 -12.14 -7.09 -4.46
CA GLY A 146 -13.15 -7.85 -3.75
C GLY A 146 -12.76 -8.18 -2.30
N LEU A 147 -13.70 -7.96 -1.39
CA LEU A 147 -13.68 -8.39 0.00
C LEU A 147 -14.93 -9.24 0.28
N GLY A 148 -14.98 -9.86 1.46
CA GLY A 148 -16.18 -10.53 1.95
C GLY A 148 -17.35 -9.55 2.10
N SER A 149 -18.57 -10.10 2.23
CA SER A 149 -19.78 -9.32 2.44
C SER A 149 -19.71 -8.53 3.76
N PRO A 150 -19.86 -7.18 3.76
CA PRO A 150 -19.87 -6.41 5.00
C PRO A 150 -21.05 -6.75 5.91
N VAL A 151 -22.16 -7.25 5.34
CA VAL A 151 -23.34 -7.69 6.10
C VAL A 151 -23.01 -8.98 6.85
N ASP A 152 -22.38 -9.95 6.18
CA ASP A 152 -21.98 -11.20 6.82
C ASP A 152 -20.92 -10.95 7.88
N TYR A 153 -19.93 -10.10 7.61
CA TYR A 153 -18.90 -9.71 8.56
C TYR A 153 -19.50 -9.11 9.85
N LYS A 154 -20.46 -8.17 9.73
CA LYS A 154 -21.15 -7.57 10.87
C LYS A 154 -22.07 -8.55 11.61
N ASN A 155 -22.75 -9.46 10.91
CA ASN A 155 -23.66 -10.43 11.51
C ASN A 155 -22.93 -11.55 12.27
N MET A 156 -21.67 -11.80 11.92
CA MET A 156 -20.86 -12.85 12.55
C MET A 156 -20.16 -12.38 13.83
N VAL A 157 -20.30 -11.14 14.25
CA VAL A 157 -19.67 -10.62 15.48
C VAL A 157 -20.19 -11.36 16.71
N LEU A 158 -19.27 -11.81 17.57
CA LEU A 158 -19.57 -12.40 18.87
C LEU A 158 -19.59 -11.32 19.95
N SER A 159 -20.78 -10.99 20.45
CA SER A 159 -20.98 -10.00 21.52
C SER A 159 -21.14 -10.70 22.86
N LEU A 160 -20.32 -10.36 23.85
CA LEU A 160 -20.34 -10.93 25.19
C LEU A 160 -20.41 -9.82 26.25
N ARG A 161 -21.17 -10.09 27.34
CA ARG A 161 -21.34 -9.18 28.48
C ARG A 161 -21.35 -9.96 29.79
N PRO A 162 -20.83 -9.41 30.90
CA PRO A 162 -21.03 -9.99 32.23
C PRO A 162 -22.53 -10.15 32.54
N GLY A 163 -22.90 -11.24 33.18
CA GLY A 163 -24.30 -11.59 33.51
C GLY A 163 -25.09 -12.20 32.34
N MET A 164 -24.47 -12.47 31.22
CA MET A 164 -25.11 -13.11 30.07
C MET A 164 -25.15 -14.64 30.29
N GLU A 165 -26.32 -15.22 30.21
CA GLU A 165 -26.49 -16.68 30.20
C GLU A 165 -26.10 -17.21 28.82
N ARG A 166 -24.98 -17.91 28.76
CA ARG A 166 -24.46 -18.51 27.51
C ARG A 166 -23.48 -19.65 27.84
N ASP A 167 -23.77 -20.81 27.30
CA ASP A 167 -22.86 -21.95 27.41
C ASP A 167 -21.49 -21.64 26.85
N ARG A 168 -20.42 -22.00 27.57
CA ARG A 168 -19.05 -21.81 27.15
C ARG A 168 -18.76 -22.52 25.82
N ASP A 169 -19.29 -23.73 25.62
CA ASP A 169 -19.03 -24.51 24.42
C ASP A 169 -19.76 -23.91 23.22
N GLU A 170 -20.90 -23.25 23.39
CA GLU A 170 -21.51 -22.42 22.32
C GLU A 170 -20.63 -21.24 21.93
N VAL A 171 -19.99 -20.58 22.90
CA VAL A 171 -19.06 -19.49 22.62
C VAL A 171 -17.83 -20.01 21.85
N ILE A 172 -17.29 -21.18 22.23
CA ILE A 172 -16.19 -21.82 21.54
C ILE A 172 -16.57 -22.18 20.10
N HIS A 173 -17.75 -22.78 19.88
CA HIS A 173 -18.22 -23.08 18.52
C HIS A 173 -18.33 -21.80 17.67
N LYS A 174 -18.85 -20.72 18.28
CA LYS A 174 -18.95 -19.44 17.58
C LYS A 174 -17.59 -18.85 17.22
N LEU A 175 -16.57 -18.99 18.07
CA LEU A 175 -15.20 -18.57 17.74
C LEU A 175 -14.61 -19.36 16.57
N ILE A 176 -14.89 -20.67 16.50
CA ILE A 176 -14.48 -21.51 15.36
C ILE A 176 -15.18 -21.03 14.07
N ASP A 177 -16.48 -20.71 14.14
CA ASP A 177 -17.22 -20.13 13.02
C ASP A 177 -16.64 -18.78 12.58
N LEU A 178 -16.02 -18.02 13.49
CA LEU A 178 -15.32 -16.76 13.24
C LEU A 178 -13.90 -16.96 12.73
N HIS A 179 -13.47 -18.19 12.45
CA HIS A 179 -12.12 -18.58 12.02
C HIS A 179 -11.03 -18.32 13.06
N TYR A 180 -11.38 -18.42 14.37
CA TYR A 180 -10.38 -18.48 15.43
C TYR A 180 -9.93 -19.92 15.66
N ASP A 181 -8.63 -20.12 15.76
CA ASP A 181 -8.04 -21.42 16.06
C ASP A 181 -7.89 -21.64 17.57
N ARG A 182 -8.18 -22.86 18.05
CA ARG A 182 -7.85 -23.21 19.42
C ARG A 182 -6.38 -23.54 19.53
N ASN A 183 -5.63 -22.77 20.32
CA ASN A 183 -4.25 -23.04 20.59
C ASN A 183 -3.90 -22.76 22.05
N ASP A 184 -3.79 -23.83 22.84
CA ASP A 184 -3.51 -23.74 24.27
C ASP A 184 -1.99 -23.56 24.55
N MET A 185 -1.11 -23.79 23.56
CA MET A 185 0.34 -23.75 23.69
C MET A 185 0.96 -22.46 23.17
N ASP A 186 0.55 -22.04 21.97
CA ASP A 186 1.04 -20.85 21.30
C ASP A 186 -0.12 -19.86 21.12
N PHE A 187 -0.17 -18.86 22.01
CA PHE A 187 -1.26 -17.89 22.06
C PHE A 187 -0.90 -16.64 21.28
N HIS A 188 -1.41 -16.56 20.07
CA HIS A 188 -1.19 -15.44 19.14
C HIS A 188 -2.52 -14.88 18.62
N ARG A 189 -2.49 -13.80 17.85
CA ARG A 189 -3.70 -13.19 17.28
C ARG A 189 -4.52 -14.19 16.45
N GLY A 190 -5.84 -14.09 16.54
CA GLY A 190 -6.76 -15.01 15.86
C GLY A 190 -6.84 -16.40 16.53
N THR A 191 -6.33 -16.56 17.75
CA THR A 191 -6.47 -17.81 18.53
C THR A 191 -7.24 -17.61 19.83
N PHE A 192 -7.73 -18.70 20.36
CA PHE A 192 -8.29 -18.75 21.71
C PHE A 192 -7.74 -19.95 22.48
N ARG A 193 -7.74 -19.86 23.80
CA ARG A 193 -7.37 -20.98 24.68
C ARG A 193 -8.37 -21.13 25.83
N VAL A 194 -8.47 -22.35 26.35
CA VAL A 194 -9.46 -22.71 27.39
C VAL A 194 -8.76 -23.35 28.58
N HIS A 195 -8.95 -22.77 29.76
CA HIS A 195 -8.43 -23.28 31.02
C HIS A 195 -9.57 -23.40 32.07
N GLY A 196 -10.20 -24.58 32.14
CA GLY A 196 -11.35 -24.79 33.00
C GLY A 196 -12.52 -23.89 32.56
N ASP A 197 -12.99 -23.03 33.47
CA ASP A 197 -14.11 -22.11 33.24
C ASP A 197 -13.62 -20.74 32.70
N VAL A 198 -12.38 -20.66 32.28
CA VAL A 198 -11.76 -19.44 31.70
C VAL A 198 -11.51 -19.63 30.22
N LEU A 199 -12.03 -18.73 29.41
CA LEU A 199 -11.77 -18.61 27.98
C LEU A 199 -10.98 -17.34 27.73
N GLU A 200 -9.83 -17.48 27.10
CA GLU A 200 -9.03 -16.34 26.66
C GLU A 200 -9.05 -16.25 25.14
N ILE A 201 -9.36 -15.06 24.62
CA ILE A 201 -9.51 -14.78 23.18
C ILE A 201 -8.51 -13.70 22.79
N PHE A 202 -7.66 -14.01 21.82
CA PHE A 202 -6.73 -13.03 21.26
C PHE A 202 -7.30 -12.47 19.96
N PRO A 203 -7.82 -11.22 19.97
CA PRO A 203 -8.44 -10.62 18.79
C PRO A 203 -7.50 -10.62 17.59
N ALA A 204 -8.05 -10.83 16.40
CA ALA A 204 -7.26 -10.91 15.17
C ALA A 204 -6.71 -9.53 14.72
N GLU A 205 -7.34 -8.46 15.17
CA GLU A 205 -6.99 -7.05 14.90
C GLU A 205 -5.99 -6.44 15.90
N SER A 206 -5.60 -7.18 16.95
CA SER A 206 -4.69 -6.68 18.00
C SER A 206 -3.47 -7.57 18.17
N ASP A 207 -2.38 -7.01 18.70
CA ASP A 207 -1.17 -7.70 19.17
C ASP A 207 -0.80 -7.32 20.61
N GLU A 208 -1.58 -6.44 21.26
CA GLU A 208 -1.27 -5.86 22.56
C GLU A 208 -2.10 -6.44 23.71
N TYR A 209 -3.33 -6.87 23.43
CA TYR A 209 -4.28 -7.30 24.44
C TYR A 209 -5.06 -8.53 24.01
N ALA A 210 -5.54 -9.27 24.99
CA ALA A 210 -6.51 -10.33 24.80
C ALA A 210 -7.67 -10.19 25.81
N TYR A 211 -8.79 -10.83 25.50
CA TYR A 211 -9.94 -10.85 26.38
C TYR A 211 -9.93 -12.13 27.22
N ARG A 212 -10.10 -12.00 28.52
CA ARG A 212 -10.34 -13.13 29.44
C ARG A 212 -11.80 -13.10 29.85
N VAL A 213 -12.54 -14.15 29.49
CA VAL A 213 -13.95 -14.39 29.85
C VAL A 213 -14.00 -15.48 30.89
N GLU A 214 -14.49 -15.18 32.06
CA GLU A 214 -14.64 -16.12 33.18
C GLU A 214 -16.12 -16.55 33.29
N PHE A 215 -16.38 -17.86 33.31
CA PHE A 215 -17.69 -18.43 33.38
C PHE A 215 -17.95 -18.98 34.80
N PHE A 216 -19.20 -18.86 35.26
CA PHE A 216 -19.71 -19.55 36.44
C PHE A 216 -20.94 -20.38 36.04
N GLY A 217 -20.72 -21.67 35.74
CA GLY A 217 -21.72 -22.49 35.05
C GLY A 217 -21.94 -21.96 33.63
N ASP A 218 -23.19 -21.69 33.28
CA ASP A 218 -23.59 -21.17 31.95
C ASP A 218 -23.73 -19.64 31.94
N GLU A 219 -23.22 -18.94 32.97
CA GLU A 219 -23.26 -17.49 33.06
C GLU A 219 -21.82 -16.90 32.93
N ILE A 220 -21.68 -15.81 32.19
CA ILE A 220 -20.46 -15.04 32.13
C ILE A 220 -20.35 -14.18 33.40
N ASP A 221 -19.45 -14.57 34.31
CA ASP A 221 -19.24 -13.86 35.58
C ASP A 221 -18.47 -12.54 35.36
N ARG A 222 -17.40 -12.59 34.58
CA ARG A 222 -16.52 -11.43 34.37
C ARG A 222 -15.81 -11.46 33.02
N ILE A 223 -15.61 -10.25 32.46
CA ILE A 223 -14.78 -10.06 31.28
C ILE A 223 -13.66 -9.07 31.63
N THR A 224 -12.44 -9.41 31.27
CA THR A 224 -11.25 -8.61 31.59
C THR A 224 -10.34 -8.50 30.37
N GLU A 225 -9.84 -7.30 30.10
CA GLU A 225 -8.72 -7.11 29.16
C GLU A 225 -7.42 -7.50 29.86
N ILE A 226 -6.61 -8.31 29.21
CA ILE A 226 -5.32 -8.76 29.71
C ILE A 226 -4.20 -8.36 28.76
N ASP A 227 -3.04 -8.08 29.32
CA ASP A 227 -1.81 -7.92 28.57
C ASP A 227 -1.31 -9.28 28.12
N VAL A 228 -1.05 -9.45 26.82
CA VAL A 228 -0.73 -10.75 26.24
C VAL A 228 0.59 -11.33 26.75
N LEU A 229 1.62 -10.46 26.91
CA LEU A 229 2.95 -10.88 27.32
C LEU A 229 3.00 -11.27 28.80
N THR A 230 2.33 -10.52 29.65
CA THR A 230 2.41 -10.69 31.11
C THR A 230 1.23 -11.46 31.71
N GLY A 231 0.13 -11.63 30.96
CA GLY A 231 -1.13 -12.20 31.43
C GLY A 231 -1.84 -11.36 32.50
N LYS A 232 -1.35 -10.13 32.77
CA LYS A 232 -1.92 -9.26 33.81
C LYS A 232 -3.18 -8.57 33.30
N SER A 233 -4.18 -8.50 34.19
CA SER A 233 -5.39 -7.75 33.97
C SER A 233 -5.08 -6.25 33.81
N ARG A 234 -5.59 -5.63 32.74
CA ARG A 234 -5.54 -4.18 32.49
C ARG A 234 -6.77 -3.48 33.06
N CYS A 235 -7.94 -3.94 32.66
CA CYS A 235 -9.22 -3.38 33.12
C CYS A 235 -10.33 -4.44 33.03
N ALA A 236 -11.41 -4.23 33.79
CA ALA A 236 -12.65 -4.97 33.62
C ALA A 236 -13.49 -4.33 32.52
N LEU A 237 -14.19 -5.15 31.75
CA LEU A 237 -15.01 -4.71 30.62
C LEU A 237 -16.48 -5.09 30.82
N GLU A 238 -17.36 -4.16 30.49
CA GLU A 238 -18.83 -4.38 30.54
C GLU A 238 -19.38 -5.02 29.26
N HIS A 239 -18.56 -5.00 28.18
CA HIS A 239 -18.93 -5.55 26.89
C HIS A 239 -17.68 -5.77 26.02
N ILE A 240 -17.66 -6.88 25.28
CA ILE A 240 -16.72 -7.08 24.19
C ILE A 240 -17.47 -7.49 22.92
N ALA A 241 -16.90 -7.10 21.78
CA ALA A 241 -17.30 -7.56 20.46
C ALA A 241 -16.08 -8.23 19.82
N VAL A 242 -16.16 -9.51 19.52
CA VAL A 242 -15.11 -10.25 18.83
C VAL A 242 -15.48 -10.37 17.37
N PHE A 243 -14.66 -9.78 16.52
CA PHE A 243 -14.85 -9.75 15.06
C PHE A 243 -14.19 -10.97 14.40
N PRO A 244 -14.63 -11.36 13.19
CA PRO A 244 -14.03 -12.48 12.47
C PRO A 244 -12.52 -12.31 12.23
N ALA A 245 -11.78 -13.41 12.33
CA ALA A 245 -10.33 -13.44 12.05
C ALA A 245 -9.98 -13.38 10.55
N SER A 246 -10.97 -13.30 9.68
CA SER A 246 -10.80 -13.18 8.23
C SER A 246 -11.90 -12.34 7.61
N HIS A 247 -11.61 -11.63 6.51
CA HIS A 247 -12.63 -10.92 5.73
C HIS A 247 -13.57 -11.85 4.94
N TYR A 248 -13.16 -13.09 4.69
CA TYR A 248 -13.92 -14.10 3.94
C TYR A 248 -14.55 -15.11 4.89
N VAL A 249 -15.31 -14.64 5.87
CA VAL A 249 -16.07 -15.50 6.77
C VAL A 249 -17.51 -15.59 6.29
N VAL A 250 -17.95 -16.82 6.03
CA VAL A 250 -19.29 -17.14 5.54
C VAL A 250 -19.89 -18.23 6.44
N PRO A 251 -21.14 -18.09 6.88
CA PRO A 251 -21.81 -19.14 7.64
C PRO A 251 -21.86 -20.49 6.91
N MET A 252 -21.74 -21.60 7.62
CA MET A 252 -21.62 -22.93 7.03
C MET A 252 -22.83 -23.33 6.17
N ASP A 253 -24.02 -22.88 6.51
CA ASP A 253 -25.23 -23.07 5.70
C ASP A 253 -25.12 -22.42 4.31
N LYS A 254 -24.59 -21.19 4.24
CA LYS A 254 -24.31 -20.53 2.97
C LYS A 254 -23.20 -21.20 2.18
N ILE A 255 -22.17 -21.75 2.86
CA ILE A 255 -21.10 -22.51 2.18
C ILE A 255 -21.67 -23.76 1.53
N LEU A 256 -22.56 -24.48 2.21
CA LEU A 256 -23.20 -25.66 1.66
C LEU A 256 -24.14 -25.34 0.47
N GLU A 257 -24.80 -24.19 0.50
CA GLU A 257 -25.59 -23.68 -0.63
C GLU A 257 -24.70 -23.29 -1.80
N ALA A 258 -23.62 -22.52 -1.54
CA ALA A 258 -22.64 -22.16 -2.54
C ALA A 258 -22.00 -23.38 -3.21
N ALA A 259 -21.67 -24.43 -2.43
CA ALA A 259 -21.12 -25.66 -2.96
C ALA A 259 -22.03 -26.35 -3.99
N LYS A 260 -23.37 -26.29 -3.81
CA LYS A 260 -24.34 -26.81 -4.78
C LYS A 260 -24.30 -25.98 -6.09
N HIS A 261 -24.31 -24.64 -5.97
CA HIS A 261 -24.24 -23.78 -7.14
C HIS A 261 -22.89 -23.92 -7.90
N ILE A 262 -21.79 -24.15 -7.19
CA ILE A 262 -20.48 -24.44 -7.81
C ILE A 262 -20.54 -25.76 -8.56
N GLU A 263 -21.19 -26.80 -8.02
CA GLU A 263 -21.37 -28.11 -8.65
C GLU A 263 -22.22 -27.98 -9.93
N GLU A 264 -23.31 -27.22 -9.90
CA GLU A 264 -24.15 -26.93 -11.07
C GLU A 264 -23.37 -26.22 -12.18
N GLU A 265 -22.59 -25.17 -11.83
CA GLU A 265 -21.74 -24.44 -12.78
C GLU A 265 -20.66 -25.35 -13.36
N LEU A 266 -20.04 -26.21 -12.54
CA LEU A 266 -19.06 -27.19 -12.99
C LEU A 266 -19.65 -28.14 -14.03
N ASP A 267 -20.84 -28.69 -13.78
CA ASP A 267 -21.52 -29.60 -14.69
C ASP A 267 -21.84 -28.93 -16.04
N GLU A 268 -22.26 -27.69 -16.01
CA GLU A 268 -22.49 -26.90 -17.23
C GLU A 268 -21.20 -26.65 -17.99
N ARG A 269 -20.12 -26.26 -17.28
CA ARG A 269 -18.83 -25.97 -17.89
C ARG A 269 -18.18 -27.21 -18.48
N VAL A 270 -18.23 -28.34 -17.80
CA VAL A 270 -17.73 -29.63 -18.31
C VAL A 270 -18.47 -30.08 -19.57
N ARG A 271 -19.82 -29.94 -19.58
CA ARG A 271 -20.64 -30.22 -20.77
C ARG A 271 -20.29 -29.29 -21.94
N TYR A 272 -20.04 -28.01 -21.66
CA TYR A 272 -19.60 -27.07 -22.68
C TYR A 272 -18.24 -27.46 -23.28
N LEU A 273 -17.23 -27.68 -22.45
CA LEU A 273 -15.87 -28.02 -22.88
C LEU A 273 -15.83 -29.34 -23.68
N LYS A 274 -16.58 -30.33 -23.26
CA LYS A 274 -16.71 -31.61 -24.03
C LYS A 274 -17.35 -31.42 -25.40
N ARG A 275 -18.32 -30.51 -25.54
CA ARG A 275 -18.93 -30.17 -26.86
C ARG A 275 -17.96 -29.44 -27.78
N GLU A 276 -17.05 -28.66 -27.22
CA GLU A 276 -15.99 -27.93 -27.94
C GLU A 276 -14.74 -28.80 -28.19
N ASP A 277 -14.80 -30.11 -27.91
CA ASP A 277 -13.68 -31.08 -28.02
C ASP A 277 -12.45 -30.76 -27.15
N LYS A 278 -12.66 -29.97 -26.05
CA LYS A 278 -11.65 -29.62 -25.07
C LYS A 278 -11.66 -30.58 -23.91
N LEU A 279 -11.20 -31.82 -24.15
CA LEU A 279 -11.32 -32.92 -23.19
C LEU A 279 -10.35 -32.78 -22.01
N ILE A 280 -9.15 -32.25 -22.26
CA ILE A 280 -8.12 -32.01 -21.21
C ILE A 280 -8.59 -30.93 -20.27
N GLU A 281 -9.11 -29.81 -20.79
CA GLU A 281 -9.65 -28.71 -20.01
C GLU A 281 -10.86 -29.14 -19.18
N ALA A 282 -11.72 -30.01 -19.77
CA ALA A 282 -12.88 -30.55 -19.06
C ALA A 282 -12.48 -31.45 -17.88
N GLN A 283 -11.46 -32.30 -18.06
CA GLN A 283 -10.93 -33.14 -16.98
C GLN A 283 -10.27 -32.28 -15.90
N ARG A 284 -9.41 -31.35 -16.28
CA ARG A 284 -8.67 -30.45 -15.37
C ARG A 284 -9.61 -29.68 -14.45
N ILE A 285 -10.64 -29.03 -15.03
CA ILE A 285 -11.58 -28.26 -14.22
C ILE A 285 -12.42 -29.15 -13.30
N ALA A 286 -12.81 -30.36 -13.80
CA ALA A 286 -13.58 -31.29 -12.98
C ALA A 286 -12.79 -31.80 -11.77
N GLU A 287 -11.55 -32.22 -11.94
CA GLU A 287 -10.71 -32.72 -10.85
C GLU A 287 -10.48 -31.63 -9.80
N ARG A 288 -10.09 -30.43 -10.24
CA ARG A 288 -9.80 -29.31 -9.34
C ARG A 288 -11.05 -28.88 -8.56
N THR A 289 -12.14 -28.64 -9.28
CA THR A 289 -13.35 -28.09 -8.63
C THR A 289 -14.02 -29.09 -7.70
N ASN A 290 -14.04 -30.39 -8.04
CA ASN A 290 -14.57 -31.42 -7.15
C ASN A 290 -13.76 -31.49 -5.84
N PHE A 291 -12.43 -31.41 -5.91
CA PHE A 291 -11.58 -31.35 -4.72
C PHE A 291 -11.90 -30.10 -3.86
N ASP A 292 -12.02 -28.93 -4.50
CA ASP A 292 -12.35 -27.69 -3.82
C ASP A 292 -13.74 -27.76 -3.14
N ILE A 293 -14.74 -28.40 -3.80
CA ILE A 293 -16.09 -28.64 -3.25
C ILE A 293 -16.05 -29.56 -2.01
N GLU A 294 -15.26 -30.63 -2.05
CA GLU A 294 -15.08 -31.52 -0.90
C GLU A 294 -14.49 -30.77 0.30
N MET A 295 -13.42 -29.98 0.06
CA MET A 295 -12.81 -29.16 1.09
C MET A 295 -13.78 -28.13 1.68
N LEU A 296 -14.58 -27.47 0.85
CA LEU A 296 -15.59 -26.52 1.32
C LEU A 296 -16.67 -27.20 2.18
N LYS A 297 -17.12 -28.41 1.83
CA LYS A 297 -18.13 -29.15 2.59
C LYS A 297 -17.60 -29.66 3.93
N GLU A 298 -16.33 -30.08 4.00
CA GLU A 298 -15.73 -30.67 5.19
C GLU A 298 -15.16 -29.64 6.17
N THR A 299 -14.49 -28.60 5.64
CA THR A 299 -13.74 -27.65 6.46
C THR A 299 -14.25 -26.20 6.39
N GLY A 300 -15.18 -25.92 5.47
CA GLY A 300 -15.63 -24.54 5.21
C GLY A 300 -14.62 -23.70 4.41
N PHE A 301 -13.49 -24.29 4.00
CA PHE A 301 -12.40 -23.57 3.31
C PHE A 301 -11.78 -24.40 2.19
N CYS A 302 -11.26 -23.74 1.16
CA CYS A 302 -10.40 -24.36 0.14
C CYS A 302 -9.33 -23.38 -0.35
N SER A 303 -8.24 -23.92 -0.90
CA SER A 303 -7.18 -23.09 -1.48
C SER A 303 -7.69 -22.33 -2.71
N GLY A 304 -7.63 -20.98 -2.69
CA GLY A 304 -8.19 -20.14 -3.73
C GLY A 304 -9.70 -19.91 -3.61
N ILE A 305 -10.23 -19.97 -2.39
CA ILE A 305 -11.66 -19.76 -2.08
C ILE A 305 -12.20 -18.46 -2.70
N GLU A 306 -11.34 -17.45 -2.89
CA GLU A 306 -11.69 -16.20 -3.53
C GLU A 306 -12.22 -16.35 -4.96
N ASN A 307 -11.86 -17.43 -5.66
CA ASN A 307 -12.38 -17.72 -7.01
C ASN A 307 -13.87 -18.13 -7.01
N TYR A 308 -14.41 -18.46 -5.86
CA TYR A 308 -15.82 -18.80 -5.64
C TYR A 308 -16.58 -17.68 -4.92
N SER A 309 -15.99 -16.48 -4.78
CA SER A 309 -16.56 -15.36 -4.03
C SER A 309 -17.98 -14.99 -4.45
N ARG A 310 -18.32 -15.08 -5.74
CA ARG A 310 -19.67 -14.86 -6.26
C ARG A 310 -20.69 -15.78 -5.61
N HIS A 311 -20.42 -17.08 -5.60
CA HIS A 311 -21.30 -18.10 -5.02
C HIS A 311 -21.40 -17.95 -3.50
N LEU A 312 -20.27 -17.71 -2.83
CA LEU A 312 -20.21 -17.51 -1.38
C LEU A 312 -20.97 -16.27 -0.90
N SER A 313 -20.95 -15.22 -1.73
CA SER A 313 -21.68 -13.96 -1.44
C SER A 313 -23.13 -13.99 -1.95
N GLY A 314 -23.56 -15.03 -2.64
CA GLY A 314 -24.90 -15.12 -3.24
C GLY A 314 -25.18 -14.08 -4.32
N LEU A 315 -24.16 -13.63 -5.04
CA LEU A 315 -24.26 -12.60 -6.06
C LEU A 315 -24.60 -13.20 -7.43
N GLU A 316 -25.38 -12.46 -8.21
CA GLU A 316 -25.67 -12.79 -9.61
C GLU A 316 -24.41 -12.68 -10.50
N PRO A 317 -24.34 -13.41 -11.62
CA PRO A 317 -23.23 -13.29 -12.56
C PRO A 317 -23.02 -11.85 -13.04
N GLY A 318 -21.77 -11.36 -12.94
CA GLY A 318 -21.40 -10.00 -13.33
C GLY A 318 -21.77 -8.90 -12.35
N ALA A 319 -22.36 -9.23 -11.19
CA ALA A 319 -22.67 -8.25 -10.16
C ALA A 319 -21.39 -7.55 -9.63
N THR A 320 -21.58 -6.32 -9.14
CA THR A 320 -20.50 -5.55 -8.51
C THR A 320 -20.01 -6.26 -7.25
N PRO A 321 -18.72 -6.57 -7.13
CA PRO A 321 -18.18 -7.23 -5.92
C PRO A 321 -18.22 -6.29 -4.72
N HIS A 322 -18.33 -6.86 -3.51
CA HIS A 322 -18.12 -6.11 -2.28
C HIS A 322 -16.64 -5.73 -2.14
N THR A 323 -16.39 -4.50 -1.72
CA THR A 323 -15.06 -3.94 -1.55
C THR A 323 -14.94 -3.22 -0.20
N LEU A 324 -13.79 -2.66 0.13
CA LEU A 324 -13.63 -1.85 1.34
C LEU A 324 -14.64 -0.69 1.38
N MET A 325 -15.01 -0.12 0.22
CA MET A 325 -15.95 1.00 0.14
C MET A 325 -17.34 0.63 0.67
N ASP A 326 -17.74 -0.65 0.59
CA ASP A 326 -19.03 -1.13 1.10
C ASP A 326 -19.07 -1.29 2.62
N TYR A 327 -17.93 -1.21 3.30
CA TYR A 327 -17.86 -1.20 4.76
C TYR A 327 -18.07 0.19 5.36
N PHE A 328 -17.87 1.25 4.54
CA PHE A 328 -18.16 2.62 4.94
C PHE A 328 -19.67 2.90 5.01
N PRO A 329 -20.10 3.88 5.81
CA PRO A 329 -21.45 4.41 5.70
C PRO A 329 -21.62 5.22 4.41
N ASP A 330 -22.86 5.41 3.96
CA ASP A 330 -23.18 6.07 2.67
C ASP A 330 -22.63 7.51 2.56
N ASP A 331 -22.43 8.19 3.68
CA ASP A 331 -22.03 9.62 3.74
C ASP A 331 -20.51 9.82 3.97
N PHE A 332 -19.66 8.92 3.48
CA PHE A 332 -18.21 9.04 3.64
C PHE A 332 -17.54 9.94 2.60
N LEU A 333 -16.37 10.45 2.94
CA LEU A 333 -15.54 11.24 2.05
C LEU A 333 -14.42 10.39 1.44
N ILE A 334 -14.22 10.49 0.13
CA ILE A 334 -13.05 9.94 -0.54
C ILE A 334 -12.05 11.06 -0.82
N ILE A 335 -10.78 10.82 -0.50
CA ILE A 335 -9.67 11.70 -0.91
C ILE A 335 -8.72 10.90 -1.77
N ILE A 336 -8.45 11.34 -2.98
CA ILE A 336 -7.47 10.69 -3.86
C ILE A 336 -6.21 11.55 -3.91
N ASP A 337 -5.15 11.06 -3.27
CA ASP A 337 -3.86 11.74 -3.31
C ASP A 337 -3.10 11.37 -4.59
N GLU A 338 -2.35 12.35 -5.13
CA GLU A 338 -1.70 12.30 -6.44
C GLU A 338 -2.68 11.77 -7.52
N SER A 339 -3.87 12.37 -7.57
CA SER A 339 -5.04 11.90 -8.33
C SER A 339 -4.73 11.69 -9.81
N HIS A 340 -3.91 12.55 -10.42
CA HIS A 340 -3.47 12.43 -11.82
C HIS A 340 -2.82 11.07 -12.16
N LYS A 341 -2.41 10.29 -11.16
CA LYS A 341 -1.88 8.92 -11.30
C LYS A 341 -2.83 7.88 -10.75
N THR A 342 -3.42 8.16 -9.59
CA THR A 342 -4.28 7.20 -8.89
C THR A 342 -5.56 6.93 -9.68
N VAL A 343 -6.17 7.95 -10.28
CA VAL A 343 -7.40 7.79 -11.09
C VAL A 343 -7.17 6.90 -12.32
N PRO A 344 -6.16 7.14 -13.18
CA PRO A 344 -5.84 6.23 -14.29
C PRO A 344 -5.48 4.81 -13.84
N GLN A 345 -4.85 4.65 -12.68
CA GLN A 345 -4.53 3.34 -12.14
C GLN A 345 -5.80 2.56 -11.75
N ILE A 346 -6.76 3.20 -11.09
CA ILE A 346 -8.06 2.60 -10.78
C ILE A 346 -8.73 2.11 -12.07
N GLY A 347 -8.75 2.93 -13.11
CA GLY A 347 -9.35 2.57 -14.41
C GLY A 347 -8.67 1.38 -15.11
N ALA A 348 -7.35 1.22 -14.94
CA ALA A 348 -6.59 0.18 -15.63
C ALA A 348 -6.67 -1.21 -14.97
N MET A 349 -6.99 -1.28 -13.66
CA MET A 349 -6.91 -2.53 -12.89
C MET A 349 -7.86 -3.63 -13.40
N TYR A 350 -9.10 -3.26 -13.74
CA TYR A 350 -10.12 -4.20 -14.18
C TYR A 350 -9.74 -4.97 -15.45
N ALA A 351 -9.28 -4.27 -16.48
CA ALA A 351 -8.99 -4.88 -17.78
C ALA A 351 -7.87 -5.92 -17.70
N GLY A 352 -6.81 -5.64 -16.94
CA GLY A 352 -5.69 -6.57 -16.73
C GLY A 352 -6.11 -7.86 -16.02
N ASP A 353 -6.92 -7.76 -14.96
CA ASP A 353 -7.43 -8.90 -14.21
C ASP A 353 -8.36 -9.78 -15.06
N GLN A 354 -9.28 -9.16 -15.81
CA GLN A 354 -10.21 -9.87 -16.69
C GLN A 354 -9.50 -10.64 -17.81
N SER A 355 -8.48 -10.04 -18.44
CA SER A 355 -7.70 -10.70 -19.49
C SER A 355 -7.02 -11.97 -18.96
N ARG A 356 -6.36 -11.88 -17.82
CA ARG A 356 -5.68 -12.99 -17.16
C ARG A 356 -6.66 -14.11 -16.79
N LYS A 357 -7.76 -13.78 -16.13
CA LYS A 357 -8.78 -14.76 -15.69
C LYS A 357 -9.53 -15.38 -16.84
N SER A 358 -9.79 -14.65 -17.93
CA SER A 358 -10.39 -15.22 -19.14
C SER A 358 -9.54 -16.36 -19.70
N THR A 359 -8.20 -16.18 -19.76
CA THR A 359 -7.28 -17.24 -20.19
C THR A 359 -7.37 -18.46 -19.28
N LEU A 360 -7.38 -18.28 -17.94
CA LEU A 360 -7.52 -19.38 -17.00
C LEU A 360 -8.84 -20.15 -17.16
N VAL A 361 -9.93 -19.44 -17.41
CA VAL A 361 -11.25 -20.04 -17.66
C VAL A 361 -11.30 -20.78 -19.00
N ASP A 362 -10.74 -20.21 -20.07
CA ASP A 362 -10.78 -20.81 -21.42
C ASP A 362 -9.98 -22.09 -21.52
N TYR A 363 -8.93 -22.22 -20.71
CA TYR A 363 -8.07 -23.41 -20.64
C TYR A 363 -8.38 -24.35 -19.46
N GLY A 364 -9.53 -24.20 -18.80
CA GLY A 364 -10.05 -25.12 -17.80
C GLY A 364 -9.29 -25.12 -16.46
N PHE A 365 -8.62 -24.03 -16.10
CA PHE A 365 -7.98 -23.88 -14.78
C PHE A 365 -8.96 -23.32 -13.73
N ARG A 366 -9.94 -22.52 -14.15
CA ARG A 366 -10.95 -21.92 -13.28
C ARG A 366 -12.34 -21.94 -13.90
N LEU A 367 -13.38 -21.92 -13.05
CA LEU A 367 -14.76 -21.75 -13.48
C LEU A 367 -15.03 -20.34 -14.00
N PRO A 368 -16.04 -20.12 -14.84
CA PRO A 368 -16.46 -18.78 -15.29
C PRO A 368 -16.68 -17.79 -14.15
N SER A 369 -17.22 -18.22 -13.02
CA SER A 369 -17.46 -17.42 -11.82
C SER A 369 -16.19 -16.79 -11.23
N ALA A 370 -15.01 -17.35 -11.48
CA ALA A 370 -13.74 -16.77 -11.03
C ALA A 370 -13.48 -15.37 -11.61
N LYS A 371 -14.12 -15.01 -12.74
CA LYS A 371 -14.05 -13.67 -13.33
C LYS A 371 -14.76 -12.60 -12.49
N ASP A 372 -15.70 -13.00 -11.63
CA ASP A 372 -16.47 -12.10 -10.78
C ASP A 372 -15.71 -11.72 -9.49
N ASN A 373 -14.66 -12.48 -9.12
CA ASN A 373 -13.68 -12.03 -8.13
C ASN A 373 -12.70 -11.04 -8.77
N ARG A 374 -13.04 -9.80 -8.85
CA ARG A 374 -12.36 -8.77 -9.63
C ARG A 374 -12.33 -7.43 -8.91
N PRO A 375 -11.43 -6.51 -9.29
CA PRO A 375 -11.58 -5.13 -8.85
C PRO A 375 -12.85 -4.51 -9.47
N LEU A 376 -13.32 -3.42 -8.89
CA LEU A 376 -14.35 -2.60 -9.51
C LEU A 376 -13.87 -2.16 -10.89
N ASN A 377 -14.79 -2.11 -11.85
CA ASN A 377 -14.56 -1.31 -13.04
C ASN A 377 -14.74 0.19 -12.71
N PHE A 378 -14.33 1.06 -13.63
CA PHE A 378 -14.29 2.50 -13.31
C PHE A 378 -15.69 3.09 -13.06
N GLU A 379 -16.69 2.67 -13.81
CA GLU A 379 -18.10 3.10 -13.63
C GLU A 379 -18.67 2.64 -12.29
N GLU A 380 -18.36 1.39 -11.88
CA GLU A 380 -18.76 0.88 -10.56
C GLU A 380 -18.08 1.65 -9.42
N PHE A 381 -16.82 2.06 -9.62
CA PHE A 381 -16.12 2.92 -8.67
C PHE A 381 -16.79 4.29 -8.56
N GLU A 382 -17.10 4.94 -9.69
CA GLU A 382 -17.78 6.23 -9.72
C GLU A 382 -19.15 6.17 -9.02
N ASN A 383 -19.91 5.10 -9.24
CA ASN A 383 -21.24 4.91 -8.64
C ASN A 383 -21.21 4.75 -7.10
N LYS A 384 -20.03 4.47 -6.50
CA LYS A 384 -19.87 4.39 -5.05
C LYS A 384 -19.41 5.70 -4.40
N ILE A 385 -19.21 6.75 -5.18
CA ILE A 385 -18.73 8.05 -4.69
C ILE A 385 -19.92 8.91 -4.26
N ASP A 386 -19.98 9.27 -2.96
CA ASP A 386 -20.82 10.36 -2.46
C ASP A 386 -20.13 11.71 -2.65
N GLN A 387 -18.97 11.88 -2.03
CA GLN A 387 -18.13 13.08 -2.18
C GLN A 387 -16.66 12.70 -2.34
N ILE A 388 -15.97 13.38 -3.27
CA ILE A 388 -14.58 13.11 -3.57
C ILE A 388 -13.73 14.39 -3.66
N LEU A 389 -12.59 14.36 -3.02
CA LEU A 389 -11.54 15.38 -3.12
C LEU A 389 -10.35 14.83 -3.90
N PHE A 390 -10.09 15.38 -5.06
CA PHE A 390 -8.86 15.13 -5.81
C PHE A 390 -7.74 16.03 -5.29
N VAL A 391 -6.60 15.45 -4.97
CA VAL A 391 -5.43 16.18 -4.48
C VAL A 391 -4.25 15.94 -5.41
N SER A 392 -3.73 16.99 -6.01
CA SER A 392 -2.60 16.90 -6.93
C SER A 392 -1.87 18.23 -7.09
N ALA A 393 -0.57 18.17 -7.42
CA ALA A 393 0.18 19.33 -7.89
C ALA A 393 -0.06 19.60 -9.39
N THR A 394 -0.55 18.61 -10.11
CA THR A 394 -0.79 18.60 -11.56
C THR A 394 -2.04 17.79 -11.86
N PRO A 395 -3.25 18.29 -11.51
CA PRO A 395 -4.50 17.58 -11.81
C PRO A 395 -4.59 17.21 -13.30
N GLY A 396 -5.15 16.03 -13.59
CA GLY A 396 -5.28 15.52 -14.93
C GLY A 396 -6.57 15.99 -15.63
N GLN A 397 -6.83 15.42 -16.82
CA GLN A 397 -8.01 15.75 -17.61
C GLN A 397 -9.30 15.29 -16.91
N TYR A 398 -9.28 14.12 -16.27
CA TYR A 398 -10.46 13.60 -15.56
C TYR A 398 -10.94 14.55 -14.46
N GLU A 399 -10.00 15.02 -13.62
CA GLU A 399 -10.32 15.98 -12.56
C GLU A 399 -10.87 17.29 -13.14
N ALA A 400 -10.24 17.82 -14.20
CA ALA A 400 -10.67 19.05 -14.84
C ALA A 400 -12.08 18.98 -15.47
N GLU A 401 -12.50 17.80 -15.92
CA GLU A 401 -13.83 17.56 -16.51
C GLU A 401 -14.92 17.35 -15.45
N HIS A 402 -14.56 16.87 -14.24
CA HIS A 402 -15.55 16.50 -13.22
C HIS A 402 -15.57 17.45 -12.01
N GLU A 403 -14.55 18.26 -11.79
CA GLU A 403 -14.51 19.17 -10.65
C GLU A 403 -15.56 20.28 -10.71
N LEU A 404 -16.33 20.43 -9.66
CA LEU A 404 -17.26 21.53 -9.47
C LEU A 404 -16.59 22.76 -8.81
N LEU A 405 -15.47 22.51 -8.13
CA LEU A 405 -14.67 23.56 -7.48
C LEU A 405 -13.19 23.15 -7.52
N ARG A 406 -12.33 24.12 -7.84
CA ARG A 406 -10.88 24.01 -7.71
C ARG A 406 -10.39 25.02 -6.68
N ALA A 407 -9.69 24.52 -5.64
CA ALA A 407 -8.94 25.34 -4.71
C ALA A 407 -7.45 25.25 -5.05
N GLU A 408 -6.78 26.39 -5.20
CA GLU A 408 -5.33 26.44 -5.42
C GLU A 408 -4.60 26.70 -4.09
N GLN A 409 -3.51 25.96 -3.90
CA GLN A 409 -2.61 26.10 -2.74
C GLN A 409 -1.17 26.16 -3.25
N ILE A 410 -0.71 27.36 -3.57
CA ILE A 410 0.58 27.63 -4.21
C ILE A 410 1.60 28.08 -3.15
N ILE A 411 1.18 28.79 -2.13
CA ILE A 411 2.07 29.35 -1.11
C ILE A 411 2.65 28.24 -0.24
N ARG A 412 3.99 28.19 -0.19
CA ARG A 412 4.73 27.37 0.78
C ARG A 412 4.96 28.17 2.05
N PRO A 413 4.58 27.65 3.23
CA PRO A 413 4.81 28.33 4.51
C PRO A 413 6.29 28.66 4.78
N THR A 414 7.21 27.88 4.20
CA THR A 414 8.66 28.08 4.30
C THR A 414 9.19 29.26 3.48
N GLY A 415 8.36 29.86 2.62
CA GLY A 415 8.75 30.89 1.68
C GLY A 415 9.56 30.41 0.47
N LEU A 416 9.77 29.11 0.32
CA LEU A 416 10.57 28.54 -0.78
C LEU A 416 9.93 28.81 -2.13
N LEU A 417 10.75 29.32 -3.05
CA LEU A 417 10.34 29.60 -4.42
C LEU A 417 10.42 28.34 -5.30
N ASP A 418 9.62 28.30 -6.35
CA ASP A 418 9.88 27.34 -7.43
C ASP A 418 11.25 27.63 -8.09
N PRO A 419 11.99 26.60 -8.52
CA PRO A 419 13.35 26.79 -9.03
C PRO A 419 13.35 27.57 -10.34
N LYS A 420 14.45 28.26 -10.63
CA LYS A 420 14.66 28.85 -11.94
C LYS A 420 14.94 27.74 -12.95
N VAL A 421 14.34 27.84 -14.12
CA VAL A 421 14.53 26.90 -15.23
C VAL A 421 15.36 27.59 -16.31
N GLU A 422 16.46 26.96 -16.69
CA GLU A 422 17.32 27.40 -17.80
C GLU A 422 17.28 26.36 -18.92
N VAL A 423 17.15 26.80 -20.16
CA VAL A 423 17.18 25.94 -21.34
C VAL A 423 18.51 26.12 -22.04
N ARG A 424 19.21 25.02 -22.28
CA ARG A 424 20.54 24.98 -22.95
C ARG A 424 20.49 24.05 -24.15
N PRO A 425 21.37 24.23 -25.16
CA PRO A 425 21.40 23.36 -26.34
C PRO A 425 21.80 21.93 -26.03
N VAL A 426 21.35 20.98 -26.85
CA VAL A 426 21.69 19.56 -26.73
C VAL A 426 23.15 19.30 -27.15
N GLU A 427 23.68 20.07 -28.11
CA GLU A 427 25.07 19.94 -28.51
C GLU A 427 26.01 20.29 -27.33
N GLY A 428 26.86 19.35 -26.94
CA GLY A 428 27.76 19.50 -25.78
C GLY A 428 27.11 19.35 -24.44
N GLN A 429 25.85 18.87 -24.34
CA GLN A 429 25.07 18.74 -23.10
C GLN A 429 25.80 17.95 -22.00
N ILE A 430 26.59 16.93 -22.34
CA ILE A 430 27.30 16.11 -21.37
C ILE A 430 28.46 16.87 -20.73
N ASP A 431 29.25 17.56 -21.52
CA ASP A 431 30.40 18.36 -21.02
C ASP A 431 29.92 19.53 -20.15
N ASP A 432 28.87 20.23 -20.60
CA ASP A 432 28.22 21.29 -19.82
C ASP A 432 27.66 20.77 -18.51
N LEU A 433 26.90 19.65 -18.56
CA LEU A 433 26.34 18.99 -17.39
C LEU A 433 27.41 18.62 -16.35
N ILE A 434 28.54 18.03 -16.79
CA ILE A 434 29.64 17.67 -15.90
C ILE A 434 30.25 18.91 -15.24
N GLY A 435 30.38 20.01 -16.02
CA GLY A 435 30.80 21.30 -15.48
C GLY A 435 29.89 21.80 -14.34
N GLU A 436 28.57 21.70 -14.51
CA GLU A 436 27.60 22.09 -13.47
C GLU A 436 27.59 21.10 -12.31
N VAL A 437 27.67 19.79 -12.56
CA VAL A 437 27.77 18.76 -11.53
C VAL A 437 28.97 19.01 -10.63
N ASN A 438 30.16 19.27 -11.19
CA ASN A 438 31.36 19.53 -10.39
C ASN A 438 31.20 20.78 -9.50
N LYS A 439 30.60 21.86 -10.04
CA LYS A 439 30.32 23.08 -9.24
C LYS A 439 29.41 22.80 -8.03
N GLU A 440 28.38 21.95 -8.21
CA GLU A 440 27.46 21.63 -7.13
C GLU A 440 28.05 20.62 -6.14
N VAL A 441 28.84 19.64 -6.61
CA VAL A 441 29.57 18.69 -5.77
C VAL A 441 30.61 19.39 -4.88
N GLU A 442 31.33 20.38 -5.42
CA GLU A 442 32.27 21.20 -4.64
C GLU A 442 31.60 21.95 -3.47
N LYS A 443 30.30 22.29 -3.62
CA LYS A 443 29.49 22.92 -2.56
C LYS A 443 28.90 21.90 -1.59
N GLY A 444 29.07 20.60 -1.82
CA GLY A 444 28.43 19.52 -1.04
C GLY A 444 26.95 19.32 -1.34
N ASN A 445 26.46 19.78 -2.49
CA ASN A 445 25.09 19.68 -2.91
C ASN A 445 24.76 18.36 -3.61
N LYS A 446 23.47 18.03 -3.74
CA LYS A 446 22.98 16.82 -4.40
C LYS A 446 22.31 17.14 -5.74
N ILE A 447 22.55 16.27 -6.72
CA ILE A 447 22.15 16.47 -8.10
C ILE A 447 21.25 15.31 -8.57
N LEU A 448 20.20 15.65 -9.30
CA LEU A 448 19.29 14.71 -9.96
C LEU A 448 19.39 14.87 -11.48
N ILE A 449 19.62 13.78 -12.22
CA ILE A 449 19.70 13.80 -13.68
C ILE A 449 18.66 12.84 -14.25
N THR A 450 17.83 13.34 -15.17
CA THR A 450 16.83 12.52 -15.86
C THR A 450 17.20 12.26 -17.30
N THR A 451 17.18 10.98 -17.70
CA THR A 451 17.43 10.49 -19.06
C THR A 451 16.16 9.90 -19.68
N LEU A 452 16.20 9.58 -20.99
CA LEU A 452 15.06 8.97 -21.68
C LEU A 452 15.08 7.44 -21.69
N THR A 453 16.27 6.84 -21.61
CA THR A 453 16.44 5.39 -21.74
C THR A 453 17.31 4.81 -20.63
N LYS A 454 17.12 3.51 -20.32
CA LYS A 454 17.92 2.76 -19.34
C LYS A 454 19.39 2.77 -19.75
N ARG A 455 19.67 2.48 -21.01
CA ARG A 455 21.03 2.47 -21.57
C ARG A 455 21.72 3.82 -21.38
N MET A 456 21.03 4.93 -21.69
CA MET A 456 21.61 6.27 -21.52
C MET A 456 21.91 6.57 -20.04
N ALA A 457 21.07 6.11 -19.12
CA ALA A 457 21.32 6.26 -17.68
C ALA A 457 22.53 5.45 -17.22
N GLU A 458 22.66 4.22 -17.71
CA GLU A 458 23.80 3.34 -17.42
C GLU A 458 25.10 3.91 -17.99
N ASP A 459 25.13 4.23 -19.29
CA ASP A 459 26.31 4.79 -19.98
C ASP A 459 26.77 6.09 -19.30
N LEU A 460 25.85 6.99 -18.95
CA LEU A 460 26.18 8.25 -18.26
C LEU A 460 26.70 8.01 -16.83
N THR A 461 26.12 7.06 -16.11
CA THR A 461 26.56 6.70 -14.76
C THR A 461 27.99 6.14 -14.79
N ASP A 462 28.29 5.25 -15.73
CA ASP A 462 29.63 4.66 -15.85
C ASP A 462 30.66 5.71 -16.26
N TYR A 463 30.32 6.58 -17.19
CA TYR A 463 31.20 7.71 -17.56
C TYR A 463 31.47 8.64 -16.36
N MET A 464 30.46 8.99 -15.57
CA MET A 464 30.64 9.82 -14.37
C MET A 464 31.52 9.14 -13.31
N LYS A 465 31.39 7.81 -13.13
CA LYS A 465 32.29 7.04 -12.25
C LYS A 465 33.72 7.06 -12.70
N GLU A 466 33.96 6.90 -14.01
CA GLU A 466 35.32 6.94 -14.62
C GLU A 466 36.04 8.26 -14.36
N ILE A 467 35.30 9.37 -14.37
CA ILE A 467 35.87 10.70 -14.07
C ILE A 467 35.88 11.05 -12.59
N GLY A 468 35.50 10.08 -11.70
CA GLY A 468 35.63 10.20 -10.24
C GLY A 468 34.45 10.85 -9.53
N ILE A 469 33.29 11.01 -10.16
CA ILE A 469 32.07 11.52 -9.54
C ILE A 469 31.36 10.38 -8.78
N ARG A 470 30.96 10.64 -7.54
CA ARG A 470 30.16 9.69 -6.74
C ARG A 470 28.72 9.67 -7.24
N VAL A 471 28.37 8.68 -8.07
CA VAL A 471 27.10 8.58 -8.77
C VAL A 471 26.47 7.20 -8.62
N ARG A 472 25.13 7.17 -8.50
CA ARG A 472 24.31 5.95 -8.66
C ARG A 472 23.21 6.19 -9.69
N TYR A 473 22.67 5.09 -10.26
CA TYR A 473 21.49 5.17 -11.13
C TYR A 473 20.29 4.44 -10.51
N LEU A 474 19.11 4.87 -10.90
CA LEU A 474 17.83 4.32 -10.45
C LEU A 474 16.96 3.99 -11.66
N HIS A 475 16.47 2.74 -11.75
CA HIS A 475 15.57 2.29 -12.82
C HIS A 475 14.37 1.49 -12.27
N SER A 476 13.47 1.04 -13.17
CA SER A 476 12.22 0.38 -12.81
C SER A 476 12.37 -1.00 -12.18
N ASP A 477 13.49 -1.67 -12.42
CA ASP A 477 13.73 -3.06 -12.00
C ASP A 477 14.38 -3.14 -10.60
N ILE A 478 14.73 -2.00 -10.01
CA ILE A 478 15.22 -1.89 -8.64
C ILE A 478 14.04 -2.06 -7.69
N ASP A 479 14.17 -2.97 -6.74
CA ASP A 479 13.12 -3.23 -5.76
C ASP A 479 12.88 -2.05 -4.80
N THR A 480 11.82 -2.13 -4.02
CA THR A 480 11.40 -1.03 -3.13
C THR A 480 12.40 -0.78 -2.01
N LEU A 481 13.06 -1.83 -1.50
CA LEU A 481 14.05 -1.74 -0.44
C LEU A 481 15.34 -1.10 -0.91
N GLU A 482 15.91 -1.64 -1.98
CA GLU A 482 17.13 -1.11 -2.59
C GLU A 482 16.94 0.37 -2.97
N ARG A 483 15.75 0.72 -3.48
CA ARG A 483 15.38 2.11 -3.75
C ARG A 483 15.41 2.98 -2.50
N ALA A 484 14.86 2.50 -1.38
CA ALA A 484 14.88 3.23 -0.11
C ALA A 484 16.31 3.39 0.42
N GLU A 485 17.16 2.37 0.24
CA GLU A 485 18.58 2.42 0.59
C GLU A 485 19.35 3.45 -0.27
N ILE A 486 19.12 3.48 -1.58
CA ILE A 486 19.73 4.46 -2.48
C ILE A 486 19.37 5.89 -2.05
N ILE A 487 18.11 6.16 -1.73
CA ILE A 487 17.66 7.48 -1.26
C ILE A 487 18.31 7.83 0.07
N ARG A 488 18.36 6.89 1.01
CA ARG A 488 19.01 7.07 2.31
C ARG A 488 20.51 7.36 2.15
N ASP A 489 21.20 6.60 1.32
CA ASP A 489 22.62 6.73 1.08
C ASP A 489 22.97 8.10 0.47
N MET A 490 22.13 8.62 -0.46
CA MET A 490 22.27 9.97 -1.00
C MET A 490 22.15 11.02 0.10
N ARG A 491 21.20 10.87 1.01
CA ARG A 491 20.98 11.78 2.15
C ARG A 491 22.05 11.66 3.23
N LEU A 492 22.70 10.52 3.34
CA LEU A 492 23.83 10.26 4.23
C LEU A 492 25.20 10.61 3.61
N ASP A 493 25.20 11.29 2.47
CA ASP A 493 26.39 11.75 1.78
C ASP A 493 27.33 10.64 1.25
N VAL A 494 26.78 9.45 0.97
CA VAL A 494 27.53 8.34 0.36
C VAL A 494 27.84 8.63 -1.10
N PHE A 495 26.93 9.31 -1.82
CA PHE A 495 27.11 9.74 -3.20
C PHE A 495 26.39 11.08 -3.46
N ASP A 496 26.70 11.76 -4.60
CA ASP A 496 26.27 13.11 -4.88
C ASP A 496 25.27 13.21 -6.01
N VAL A 497 25.34 12.30 -6.97
CA VAL A 497 24.55 12.36 -8.20
C VAL A 497 23.68 11.12 -8.33
N LEU A 498 22.38 11.34 -8.55
CA LEU A 498 21.42 10.28 -8.87
C LEU A 498 20.95 10.44 -10.31
N VAL A 499 21.22 9.43 -11.15
CA VAL A 499 20.77 9.36 -12.54
C VAL A 499 19.58 8.42 -12.66
N GLY A 500 18.58 8.75 -13.46
CA GLY A 500 17.47 7.82 -13.70
C GLY A 500 16.55 8.24 -14.84
N ILE A 501 15.73 7.29 -15.28
CA ILE A 501 14.80 7.51 -16.40
C ILE A 501 13.53 8.19 -15.91
N ASN A 502 12.89 7.62 -14.93
CA ASN A 502 11.64 8.09 -14.37
C ASN A 502 11.78 8.27 -12.85
N LEU A 503 12.57 9.28 -12.48
CA LEU A 503 12.77 9.68 -11.09
C LEU A 503 11.52 10.37 -10.50
N LEU A 504 10.44 10.44 -11.30
CA LEU A 504 9.15 11.00 -10.91
C LEU A 504 8.30 10.05 -10.09
N ARG A 505 8.66 8.75 -10.01
CA ARG A 505 7.94 7.84 -9.12
C ARG A 505 8.04 8.41 -7.71
N GLU A 506 6.90 8.66 -7.12
CA GLU A 506 6.68 9.31 -5.84
C GLU A 506 7.48 8.61 -4.72
N GLY A 507 7.79 9.34 -3.67
CA GLY A 507 8.66 8.87 -2.59
C GLY A 507 10.10 9.41 -2.63
N LEU A 508 10.51 10.10 -3.70
CA LEU A 508 11.77 10.85 -3.70
C LEU A 508 11.59 12.19 -2.98
N ASP A 509 11.64 12.16 -1.65
CA ASP A 509 11.69 13.36 -0.82
C ASP A 509 13.12 13.63 -0.35
N ILE A 510 13.91 14.27 -1.21
CA ILE A 510 15.32 14.60 -0.95
C ILE A 510 15.44 16.13 -0.93
N PRO A 511 15.33 16.77 0.23
CA PRO A 511 15.41 18.24 0.32
C PRO A 511 16.81 18.79 0.02
N GLU A 512 17.81 17.95 -0.02
CA GLU A 512 19.21 18.31 -0.30
C GLU A 512 19.51 18.54 -1.80
N ILE A 513 18.55 18.26 -2.70
CA ILE A 513 18.72 18.46 -4.16
C ILE A 513 18.73 19.96 -4.49
N THR A 514 19.79 20.43 -5.14
CA THR A 514 19.94 21.80 -5.64
C THR A 514 19.87 21.88 -7.16
N LEU A 515 20.41 20.89 -7.88
CA LEU A 515 20.36 20.85 -9.33
C LEU A 515 19.51 19.67 -9.83
N VAL A 516 18.58 19.98 -10.73
CA VAL A 516 17.89 18.97 -11.54
C VAL A 516 18.22 19.21 -12.99
N ALA A 517 18.86 18.23 -13.64
CA ALA A 517 19.17 18.27 -15.06
C ALA A 517 18.24 17.34 -15.85
N ILE A 518 17.65 17.86 -16.91
CA ILE A 518 16.74 17.13 -17.80
C ILE A 518 17.38 17.05 -19.17
N LEU A 519 17.90 15.87 -19.53
CA LEU A 519 18.52 15.62 -20.84
C LEU A 519 17.44 15.38 -21.90
N ASP A 520 17.69 15.82 -23.12
CA ASP A 520 16.77 15.66 -24.25
C ASP A 520 15.33 16.07 -23.90
N ALA A 521 15.16 17.26 -23.34
CA ALA A 521 13.87 17.74 -22.86
C ALA A 521 12.87 18.00 -23.99
N ASP A 522 13.33 18.18 -25.22
CA ASP A 522 12.55 18.39 -26.44
C ASP A 522 12.03 17.09 -27.10
N LYS A 523 12.39 15.93 -26.60
CA LYS A 523 11.86 14.65 -27.09
C LYS A 523 10.49 14.38 -26.47
N GLU A 524 9.44 14.91 -27.10
CA GLU A 524 8.07 14.77 -26.61
C GLU A 524 7.69 13.30 -26.40
N GLY A 525 6.91 13.05 -25.31
CA GLY A 525 6.44 11.74 -24.91
C GLY A 525 6.04 11.74 -23.46
N PHE A 526 5.65 10.58 -22.95
CA PHE A 526 5.16 10.42 -21.57
C PHE A 526 6.15 10.96 -20.51
N LEU A 527 7.47 10.79 -20.73
CA LEU A 527 8.51 11.25 -19.80
C LEU A 527 8.83 12.74 -19.90
N ARG A 528 8.34 13.42 -20.93
CA ARG A 528 8.56 14.85 -21.20
C ARG A 528 7.25 15.59 -21.43
N SER A 529 6.13 15.05 -20.95
CA SER A 529 4.86 15.76 -20.88
C SER A 529 4.92 16.93 -19.88
N GLU A 530 4.05 17.92 -20.01
CA GLU A 530 3.93 19.05 -19.10
C GLU A 530 3.92 18.59 -17.63
N THR A 531 3.02 17.65 -17.27
CA THR A 531 2.91 17.08 -15.93
C THR A 531 4.23 16.49 -15.44
N SER A 532 4.92 15.72 -16.30
CA SER A 532 6.19 15.09 -15.99
C SER A 532 7.29 16.14 -15.73
N LEU A 533 7.35 17.17 -16.55
CA LEU A 533 8.32 18.26 -16.41
C LEU A 533 8.06 19.08 -15.14
N VAL A 534 6.83 19.50 -14.88
CA VAL A 534 6.47 20.24 -13.65
C VAL A 534 6.83 19.45 -12.39
N GLN A 535 6.58 18.14 -12.37
CA GLN A 535 6.94 17.29 -11.22
C GLN A 535 8.45 17.15 -11.05
N THR A 536 9.20 17.02 -12.16
CA THR A 536 10.67 16.94 -12.13
C THR A 536 11.28 18.25 -11.63
N ILE A 537 10.82 19.38 -12.16
CA ILE A 537 11.20 20.72 -11.70
C ILE A 537 10.95 20.88 -10.21
N GLY A 538 9.79 20.43 -9.74
CA GLY A 538 9.39 20.50 -8.34
C GLY A 538 10.30 19.77 -7.34
N ARG A 539 11.20 18.87 -7.82
CA ARG A 539 12.18 18.19 -6.94
C ARG A 539 13.24 19.16 -6.42
N ALA A 540 13.60 20.19 -7.16
CA ALA A 540 14.51 21.23 -6.70
C ALA A 540 13.83 22.35 -5.86
N ALA A 541 12.50 22.34 -5.71
CA ALA A 541 11.76 23.39 -5.03
C ALA A 541 11.83 23.35 -3.48
N ARG A 542 12.62 22.43 -2.90
CA ARG A 542 12.80 22.26 -1.45
C ARG A 542 14.08 22.89 -0.92
N ASN A 543 14.90 23.40 -1.82
CA ASN A 543 16.15 24.09 -1.49
C ASN A 543 16.11 25.52 -2.00
N VAL A 544 16.67 26.46 -1.22
CA VAL A 544 16.75 27.89 -1.58
C VAL A 544 17.58 28.08 -2.86
N ASP A 545 18.62 27.28 -3.03
CA ASP A 545 19.54 27.32 -4.17
C ASP A 545 19.08 26.43 -5.33
N GLY A 546 17.84 25.91 -5.26
CA GLY A 546 17.28 25.01 -6.25
C GLY A 546 17.17 25.62 -7.63
N HIS A 547 17.72 24.94 -8.66
CA HIS A 547 17.63 25.35 -10.07
C HIS A 547 17.54 24.13 -10.99
N VAL A 548 17.06 24.36 -12.21
CA VAL A 548 16.81 23.31 -13.21
C VAL A 548 17.45 23.69 -14.53
N ILE A 549 18.12 22.74 -15.15
CA ILE A 549 18.66 22.88 -16.52
C ILE A 549 17.93 21.87 -17.40
N MET A 550 17.32 22.37 -18.48
CA MET A 550 16.74 21.56 -19.55
C MET A 550 17.64 21.64 -20.80
N TYR A 551 18.10 20.51 -21.29
CA TYR A 551 18.82 20.44 -22.55
C TYR A 551 17.85 20.17 -23.69
N ALA A 552 17.72 21.14 -24.60
CA ALA A 552 16.77 21.09 -25.70
C ALA A 552 17.22 22.01 -26.83
N ASP A 553 17.04 21.56 -28.07
CA ASP A 553 17.29 22.39 -29.27
C ASP A 553 16.00 23.09 -29.73
N VAL A 554 14.84 22.51 -29.41
CA VAL A 554 13.51 23.04 -29.75
C VAL A 554 12.67 23.21 -28.52
N MET A 555 12.02 24.36 -28.38
CA MET A 555 11.02 24.60 -27.31
C MET A 555 9.72 23.92 -27.69
N THR A 556 9.37 22.82 -26.99
CA THR A 556 8.08 22.12 -27.18
C THR A 556 6.95 22.79 -26.41
N ASP A 557 5.69 22.48 -26.77
CA ASP A 557 4.52 23.00 -26.05
C ASP A 557 4.52 22.56 -24.58
N SER A 558 4.87 21.31 -24.31
CA SER A 558 5.00 20.77 -22.97
C SER A 558 6.05 21.48 -22.12
N MET A 559 7.21 21.79 -22.69
CA MET A 559 8.27 22.58 -22.03
C MET A 559 7.78 24.00 -21.72
N LYS A 560 7.18 24.64 -22.73
CA LYS A 560 6.66 26.01 -22.56
C LYS A 560 5.65 26.10 -21.46
N ALA A 561 4.64 25.22 -21.45
CA ALA A 561 3.62 25.16 -20.40
C ALA A 561 4.24 24.92 -19.02
N ALA A 562 5.18 23.98 -18.88
CA ALA A 562 5.84 23.69 -17.61
C ALA A 562 6.67 24.88 -17.09
N ILE A 563 7.38 25.59 -17.96
CA ILE A 563 8.18 26.77 -17.60
C ILE A 563 7.27 27.92 -17.20
N GLU A 564 6.22 28.21 -17.96
CA GLU A 564 5.25 29.29 -17.69
C GLU A 564 4.53 29.05 -16.34
N GLU A 565 4.11 27.81 -16.06
CA GLU A 565 3.47 27.47 -14.78
C GLU A 565 4.48 27.60 -13.61
N THR A 566 5.71 27.15 -13.78
CA THR A 566 6.76 27.30 -12.75
C THR A 566 7.02 28.77 -12.43
N GLU A 567 7.11 29.63 -13.45
CA GLU A 567 7.34 31.08 -13.28
C GLU A 567 6.11 31.78 -12.67
N ARG A 568 4.88 31.38 -13.03
CA ARG A 568 3.64 31.85 -12.42
C ARG A 568 3.67 31.57 -10.90
N ARG A 569 3.95 30.33 -10.51
CA ARG A 569 4.04 29.93 -9.10
C ARG A 569 5.14 30.68 -8.36
N ARG A 570 6.29 30.83 -8.97
CA ARG A 570 7.42 31.58 -8.43
C ARG A 570 7.04 33.05 -8.15
N THR A 571 6.42 33.72 -9.10
CA THR A 571 5.98 35.12 -9.00
C THR A 571 4.97 35.31 -7.86
N ILE A 572 4.00 34.42 -7.72
CA ILE A 572 3.01 34.44 -6.64
C ILE A 572 3.70 34.31 -5.27
N GLN A 573 4.61 33.35 -5.13
CA GLN A 573 5.35 33.12 -3.90
C GLN A 573 6.27 34.30 -3.55
N GLU A 574 6.96 34.88 -4.52
CA GLU A 574 7.83 36.07 -4.32
C GLU A 574 7.03 37.28 -3.83
N LYS A 575 5.86 37.50 -4.42
CA LYS A 575 4.96 38.57 -3.98
C LYS A 575 4.53 38.35 -2.55
N TYR A 576 4.07 37.17 -2.21
CA TYR A 576 3.65 36.82 -0.86
C TYR A 576 4.79 37.00 0.17
N ASN A 577 6.00 36.53 -0.15
CA ASN A 577 7.16 36.65 0.70
C ASN A 577 7.51 38.14 0.99
N LYS A 578 7.42 39.01 -0.02
CA LYS A 578 7.66 40.46 0.12
C LYS A 578 6.60 41.09 1.00
N GLU A 579 5.33 40.76 0.79
CA GLU A 579 4.20 41.34 1.57
C GLU A 579 4.25 40.95 3.05
N HIS A 580 4.72 39.72 3.36
CA HIS A 580 4.76 39.17 4.72
C HIS A 580 6.16 39.16 5.35
N ASN A 581 7.17 39.74 4.69
CA ASN A 581 8.56 39.77 5.14
C ASN A 581 9.13 38.36 5.46
N ILE A 582 8.80 37.38 4.64
CA ILE A 582 9.27 36.01 4.78
C ILE A 582 10.60 35.83 4.05
N THR A 583 11.61 35.33 4.75
CA THR A 583 12.88 34.91 4.16
C THR A 583 12.81 33.40 3.87
N PRO A 584 12.99 32.97 2.61
CA PRO A 584 13.00 31.55 2.26
C PRO A 584 14.03 30.75 3.05
N ARG A 585 13.64 29.54 3.51
CA ARG A 585 14.53 28.65 4.25
C ARG A 585 14.42 27.24 3.71
N SER A 586 15.56 26.62 3.41
CA SER A 586 15.61 25.20 2.98
C SER A 586 15.03 24.28 4.05
N ILE A 587 14.29 23.26 3.62
CA ILE A 587 13.70 22.28 4.52
C ILE A 587 14.81 21.35 5.01
N LYS A 588 14.95 21.21 6.34
CA LYS A 588 15.79 20.17 6.96
C LYS A 588 14.90 19.12 7.55
N LYS A 589 14.89 17.93 6.96
CA LYS A 589 14.22 16.75 7.53
C LYS A 589 15.25 15.81 8.13
N ALA A 590 15.00 15.32 9.33
CA ALA A 590 15.79 14.21 9.88
C ALA A 590 15.69 13.01 8.92
N VAL A 591 16.80 12.30 8.75
CA VAL A 591 16.80 11.01 8.04
C VAL A 591 16.06 10.04 8.95
N ARG A 592 14.73 9.94 8.80
CA ARG A 592 13.95 8.92 9.51
C ARG A 592 14.28 7.57 8.84
N ASP A 593 14.57 6.56 9.62
CA ASP A 593 14.63 5.19 9.14
C ASP A 593 13.21 4.74 8.74
N LEU A 594 12.79 5.11 7.52
CA LEU A 594 11.64 4.47 6.85
C LEU A 594 11.85 2.96 6.73
N ILE A 595 13.11 2.54 6.82
CA ILE A 595 13.56 1.15 6.86
C ILE A 595 13.17 0.45 8.16
N SER A 596 12.93 1.14 9.29
CA SER A 596 12.53 0.46 10.53
C SER A 596 11.08 -0.03 10.48
N ILE A 597 10.20 0.66 9.77
CA ILE A 597 8.82 0.19 9.55
C ILE A 597 8.80 -0.89 8.47
N SER A 598 9.57 -0.74 7.38
CA SER A 598 9.68 -1.79 6.35
C SER A 598 10.63 -2.93 6.74
N LYS A 599 11.71 -2.70 7.51
CA LYS A 599 12.60 -3.78 7.99
C LYS A 599 11.99 -4.63 9.10
N ASN A 600 11.08 -4.14 9.90
CA ASN A 600 10.29 -5.00 10.78
C ASN A 600 9.27 -5.84 10.00
N VAL A 601 8.82 -5.33 8.83
CA VAL A 601 7.91 -6.00 7.90
C VAL A 601 8.65 -6.99 6.96
N GLU A 602 9.94 -6.81 6.69
CA GLU A 602 10.70 -7.60 5.69
C GLU A 602 11.83 -8.47 6.27
N LYS A 603 12.16 -8.33 7.57
CA LYS A 603 13.15 -9.22 8.21
C LYS A 603 12.68 -10.66 8.41
N GLU A 604 11.40 -10.95 8.13
CA GLU A 604 10.84 -12.30 8.19
C GLU A 604 10.63 -12.97 6.82
N ALA A 605 10.92 -12.30 5.70
CA ALA A 605 10.60 -12.82 4.36
C ALA A 605 11.73 -12.66 3.32
N GLU A 606 12.97 -13.07 3.63
CA GLU A 606 13.77 -13.69 2.56
C GLU A 606 13.34 -15.16 2.51
N PRO A 607 12.77 -15.66 1.39
CA PRO A 607 12.61 -17.09 1.23
C PRO A 607 14.00 -17.70 1.32
N GLU A 608 14.21 -18.51 2.36
CA GLU A 608 15.42 -19.28 2.49
C GLU A 608 15.60 -20.09 1.23
N LYS A 609 16.60 -19.74 0.42
CA LYS A 609 16.94 -20.56 -0.75
C LYS A 609 17.17 -21.98 -0.22
N ASP A 610 16.47 -22.93 -0.86
CA ASP A 610 16.65 -24.35 -0.53
C ASP A 610 18.13 -24.69 -0.66
N PRO A 611 18.79 -25.21 0.39
CA PRO A 611 20.20 -25.57 0.36
C PRO A 611 20.58 -26.43 -0.86
N GLU A 612 19.62 -27.27 -1.36
CA GLU A 612 19.80 -28.09 -2.56
C GLU A 612 19.91 -27.29 -3.86
N SER A 613 19.47 -26.02 -3.88
CA SER A 613 19.53 -25.13 -5.04
C SER A 613 20.72 -24.18 -5.05
N MET A 614 21.57 -24.21 -4.00
CA MET A 614 22.71 -23.32 -3.84
C MET A 614 24.00 -23.90 -4.43
N ASN A 615 24.78 -23.07 -5.11
CA ASN A 615 26.15 -23.45 -5.52
C ASN A 615 27.14 -23.34 -4.35
N CYS A 616 28.34 -23.96 -4.48
CA CYS A 616 29.35 -24.01 -3.39
C CYS A 616 29.68 -22.62 -2.82
N LYS A 617 29.79 -21.57 -3.65
CA LYS A 617 30.08 -20.22 -3.17
C LYS A 617 28.92 -19.59 -2.40
N GLU A 618 27.69 -19.86 -2.81
CA GLU A 618 26.48 -19.41 -2.11
C GLU A 618 26.34 -20.12 -0.76
N LEU A 619 26.62 -21.46 -0.70
CA LEU A 619 26.65 -22.23 0.53
C LEU A 619 27.72 -21.73 1.51
N GLU A 620 28.93 -21.43 1.05
CA GLU A 620 30.00 -20.85 1.90
C GLU A 620 29.61 -19.49 2.46
N SER A 621 29.00 -18.63 1.63
CA SER A 621 28.52 -17.32 2.05
C SER A 621 27.42 -17.42 3.09
N GLU A 622 26.45 -18.34 2.89
CA GLU A 622 25.33 -18.52 3.82
C GLU A 622 25.78 -19.18 5.13
N ILE A 623 26.75 -20.10 5.10
CA ILE A 623 27.39 -20.64 6.31
C ILE A 623 28.06 -19.53 7.14
N ALA A 624 28.80 -18.62 6.49
CA ALA A 624 29.46 -17.52 7.17
C ALA A 624 28.44 -16.54 7.80
N LYS A 625 27.34 -16.26 7.10
CA LYS A 625 26.22 -15.41 7.55
C LYS A 625 25.51 -16.04 8.77
N THR A 626 25.13 -17.31 8.66
CA THR A 626 24.47 -18.08 9.73
C THR A 626 25.36 -18.18 10.97
N GLN A 627 26.67 -18.37 10.80
CA GLN A 627 27.63 -18.40 11.91
C GLN A 627 27.73 -17.05 12.63
N LYS A 628 27.67 -15.95 11.88
CA LYS A 628 27.68 -14.59 12.45
C LYS A 628 26.40 -14.31 13.25
N GLN A 629 25.25 -14.72 12.72
CA GLN A 629 23.94 -14.59 13.38
C GLN A 629 23.88 -15.45 14.66
N MET A 630 24.37 -16.71 14.61
CA MET A 630 24.44 -17.58 15.78
C MET A 630 25.28 -16.98 16.92
N LYS A 631 26.44 -16.41 16.57
CA LYS A 631 27.28 -15.75 17.57
C LYS A 631 26.62 -14.51 18.15
N LYS A 632 25.87 -13.78 17.37
CA LYS A 632 25.08 -12.61 17.80
C LYS A 632 23.98 -13.02 18.76
N ALA A 633 23.16 -14.01 18.39
CA ALA A 633 22.09 -14.55 19.24
C ALA A 633 22.64 -15.09 20.58
N ALA A 634 23.77 -15.79 20.55
CA ALA A 634 24.44 -16.26 21.76
C ALA A 634 24.95 -15.11 22.67
N ALA A 635 25.41 -14.01 22.07
CA ALA A 635 25.86 -12.81 22.83
C ALA A 635 24.66 -12.05 23.43
N GLU A 636 23.50 -12.10 22.80
CA GLU A 636 22.23 -11.53 23.26
C GLU A 636 21.47 -12.46 24.24
N LEU A 637 22.09 -13.64 24.61
CA LEU A 637 21.52 -14.65 25.49
C LEU A 637 20.27 -15.36 24.97
N ASP A 638 19.99 -15.23 23.68
CA ASP A 638 18.92 -15.95 22.97
C ASP A 638 19.43 -17.35 22.58
N PHE A 639 19.41 -18.27 23.56
CA PHE A 639 19.95 -19.61 23.39
C PHE A 639 19.13 -20.52 22.47
N GLU A 640 17.82 -20.28 22.36
CA GLU A 640 16.92 -21.03 21.49
C GLU A 640 17.23 -20.71 20.02
N LYS A 641 17.29 -19.46 19.66
CA LYS A 641 17.68 -18.98 18.32
C LYS A 641 19.13 -19.33 17.96
N ALA A 642 20.04 -19.29 18.95
CA ALA A 642 21.42 -19.73 18.74
C ALA A 642 21.51 -21.24 18.45
N ALA A 643 20.65 -22.07 19.07
CA ALA A 643 20.57 -23.51 18.80
C ALA A 643 20.01 -23.80 17.41
N GLU A 644 18.93 -23.15 16.98
CA GLU A 644 18.36 -23.25 15.62
C GLU A 644 19.39 -22.88 14.55
N LEU A 645 20.06 -21.74 14.70
CA LEU A 645 21.10 -21.29 13.77
C LEU A 645 22.31 -22.23 13.73
N ARG A 646 22.64 -22.88 14.84
CA ARG A 646 23.68 -23.91 14.87
C ARG A 646 23.26 -25.13 14.05
N ASP A 647 22.06 -25.62 14.25
CA ASP A 647 21.56 -26.84 13.59
C ASP A 647 21.42 -26.57 12.08
N ARG A 648 20.98 -25.38 11.68
CA ARG A 648 20.99 -24.92 10.29
C ARG A 648 22.41 -24.88 9.70
N MET A 649 23.38 -24.31 10.43
CA MET A 649 24.76 -24.27 9.97
C MET A 649 25.35 -25.67 9.76
N ILE A 650 24.98 -26.65 10.61
CA ILE A 650 25.39 -28.04 10.45
C ILE A 650 24.82 -28.64 9.17
N MET A 651 23.56 -28.38 8.86
CA MET A 651 22.88 -28.84 7.64
C MET A 651 23.53 -28.24 6.37
N LEU A 652 23.78 -26.94 6.36
CA LEU A 652 24.46 -26.26 5.25
C LEU A 652 25.88 -26.80 5.01
N LYS A 653 26.63 -27.09 6.06
CA LYS A 653 27.99 -27.68 5.98
C LYS A 653 27.95 -29.10 5.44
N LYS A 654 26.94 -29.88 5.80
CA LYS A 654 26.75 -31.24 5.28
C LYS A 654 26.49 -31.20 3.77
N HIS A 655 25.63 -30.28 3.33
CA HIS A 655 25.31 -30.09 1.90
C HIS A 655 26.52 -29.60 1.09
N LEU A 656 27.31 -28.69 1.66
CA LEU A 656 28.54 -28.23 1.01
C LEU A 656 29.51 -29.40 0.78
N HIS A 657 29.64 -30.32 1.77
CA HIS A 657 30.50 -31.50 1.63
C HIS A 657 29.99 -32.50 0.60
N GLU A 658 28.66 -32.66 0.50
CA GLU A 658 28.00 -33.52 -0.51
C GLU A 658 28.09 -32.94 -1.94
N THR A 659 28.32 -31.63 -2.08
CA THR A 659 28.44 -30.93 -3.37
C THR A 659 29.91 -30.85 -3.84
N GLU A 660 30.88 -31.05 -2.93
CA GLU A 660 32.32 -31.12 -3.23
C GLU A 660 32.82 -32.54 -3.58
N GLU A 661 32.05 -33.61 -3.25
CA GLU A 661 32.28 -34.98 -3.71
C GLU A 661 31.58 -35.24 -5.07
#